data_556004fc6db9609b11f23dfdbf514216
#
_entry.id   556004fc6db9609b11f23dfdbf514216
#
_cell.length_a   1.000
_cell.length_b   1.000
_cell.length_c   1.000
_cell.angle_alpha   90.00
_cell.angle_beta   90.00
_cell.angle_gamma   90.00
#
_symmetry.space_group_name_H-M   'P 1'
#
loop_
_entity.id
_entity.type
_entity.pdbx_description
1 polymer ?
#
loop_
_entity_poly.entity_id
_entity_poly.type
_entity_poly.pdbx_seq_one_letter_code
_entity_poly.pdbx_strand_id
1 'polypeptide(L)'
;MSHDTSATIDSHVTTADPADAEALLAAADQKRAVRAWDEAARLYAAVVRLRPDAWPLMVQEGHCLKESGKTTEALARYLAAEALAPEDADLQLQIGHAHKLLGDWPQAALAYARAVSLDPGNADAWREASATSEWLTRNAPQAEADAWDELAAAEMPPAPLESEEEVRILTMPPPVPESIPAPAIDEPAATRLQLVLDVTDLLDYFNGARTPTGIQRVQMGIVSRAIAEPAHSSVELCFAAYDATDLAWHGVDPSGFTNLVALSTSGSDPEEPAWVQARDDLARKVASAATFPFAAGAVLVNLGNSWGFPDYFRALRAIQQSHGVRYIPFVHDCVPLVVPEHCLLTLVQDYARWFSALGLHAHGLLCNSENTLRDAQHQLGQILPGLKLPGHVIRLDADPRSVATPTGDASLSALRLLRPGESFALFVATIESRKDHLLVFNAWLQLLRRHGAAKVPRLICVGKAGWHSEAALNLLQNAPELQRHIVLLPRISDLELQALYERCAFTVYNSYYEGWGLPITEAMAYGKVVVTARHSALCEAGGEAAVYFTPQSLPDLQEKLERVIFDHDFRRAQEALVREKGRPRSWSAVKDETLGAVIGLARRPALPLEQRTALRLGARYMTRRMLRLRPDLGAALADAVLDGPNWFPVEDWGVWCRPGISTLRLPLPAEATDAALRLYLELRPPPVDCTLNVRCRAADGTLSVFELMLQTGRDSTFMMDLPPAGAAGLLEVELDSQTGIDLPALGLPDRRSIGAGLRSFMICRLDDHAARLSFLEQQSFGMPVG
;
A
#
# COMPACT_ATOMS: atom_id res chain seq x y z
N MET A 1 -22.11 -46.73 -10.11
CA MET A 1 -20.86 -47.33 -10.65
C MET A 1 -19.81 -46.27 -10.61
N SER A 2 -19.15 -46.17 -9.47
CA SER A 2 -18.01 -45.25 -9.21
C SER A 2 -16.74 -46.07 -9.43
N HIS A 3 -16.00 -45.79 -10.48
CA HIS A 3 -14.69 -46.41 -10.71
C HIS A 3 -13.64 -45.69 -9.88
N ASP A 4 -13.05 -46.47 -9.02
CA ASP A 4 -11.89 -46.19 -8.17
C ASP A 4 -10.64 -46.06 -9.05
N THR A 5 -10.14 -44.83 -9.20
CA THR A 5 -8.95 -44.49 -10.01
C THR A 5 -7.67 -44.40 -9.16
N SER A 6 -7.71 -44.91 -7.92
CA SER A 6 -6.57 -44.76 -6.97
C SER A 6 -5.47 -45.85 -7.09
N ALA A 7 -5.63 -46.87 -7.96
CA ALA A 7 -4.73 -48.01 -7.96
C ALA A 7 -3.74 -48.08 -9.14
N THR A 8 -3.66 -47.08 -10.05
CA THR A 8 -2.90 -47.20 -11.29
C THR A 8 -1.67 -46.31 -11.42
N ILE A 9 -1.28 -45.54 -10.36
CA ILE A 9 -0.16 -44.57 -10.43
C ILE A 9 1.19 -45.20 -10.03
N ASP A 10 1.22 -46.36 -9.35
CA ASP A 10 2.45 -46.87 -8.71
C ASP A 10 3.29 -47.86 -9.61
N SER A 11 2.96 -48.11 -10.86
CA SER A 11 3.65 -49.19 -11.61
C SER A 11 4.37 -48.81 -12.92
N HIS A 12 4.46 -47.54 -13.31
CA HIS A 12 5.18 -47.12 -14.52
C HIS A 12 6.09 -45.92 -14.33
N VAL A 13 7.17 -46.04 -13.54
CA VAL A 13 8.21 -45.01 -13.47
C VAL A 13 9.58 -45.64 -13.76
N THR A 14 9.92 -45.78 -15.07
CA THR A 14 11.32 -46.07 -15.48
C THR A 14 11.75 -45.39 -16.78
N THR A 15 10.92 -44.61 -17.49
CA THR A 15 11.38 -43.74 -18.61
C THR A 15 10.32 -42.65 -18.82
N ALA A 16 10.22 -41.66 -17.96
CA ALA A 16 9.27 -40.57 -18.14
C ALA A 16 9.88 -39.45 -18.98
N ASP A 17 9.13 -39.01 -20.00
CA ASP A 17 9.43 -37.87 -20.88
C ASP A 17 9.43 -36.55 -20.07
N PRO A 18 10.32 -35.59 -20.37
CA PRO A 18 10.26 -34.25 -19.81
C PRO A 18 8.89 -33.56 -19.90
N ALA A 19 8.11 -33.88 -20.93
CA ALA A 19 6.74 -33.38 -21.11
C ALA A 19 5.77 -33.86 -20.02
N ASP A 20 5.97 -35.04 -19.45
CA ASP A 20 5.15 -35.57 -18.35
C ASP A 20 5.38 -34.80 -17.06
N ALA A 21 6.61 -34.35 -16.80
CA ALA A 21 6.94 -33.57 -15.63
C ALA A 21 6.30 -32.15 -15.63
N GLU A 22 6.19 -31.55 -16.82
CA GLU A 22 5.53 -30.22 -16.95
C GLU A 22 4.00 -30.32 -16.78
N ALA A 23 3.40 -31.37 -17.33
CA ALA A 23 1.97 -31.61 -17.16
C ALA A 23 1.61 -31.89 -15.71
N LEU A 24 2.44 -32.68 -15.00
CA LEU A 24 2.27 -32.93 -13.56
C LEU A 24 2.47 -31.65 -12.71
N LEU A 25 3.44 -30.81 -13.07
CA LEU A 25 3.69 -29.56 -12.38
C LEU A 25 2.49 -28.60 -12.55
N ALA A 26 1.99 -28.44 -13.76
CA ALA A 26 0.80 -27.62 -14.02
C ALA A 26 -0.43 -28.13 -13.25
N ALA A 27 -0.61 -29.44 -13.15
CA ALA A 27 -1.68 -30.04 -12.36
C ALA A 27 -1.49 -29.81 -10.85
N ALA A 28 -0.25 -29.87 -10.35
CA ALA A 28 0.09 -29.58 -8.96
C ALA A 28 -0.24 -28.13 -8.60
N ASP A 29 0.16 -27.17 -9.45
CA ASP A 29 -0.12 -25.74 -9.28
C ASP A 29 -1.63 -25.44 -9.30
N GLN A 30 -2.37 -26.09 -10.18
CA GLN A 30 -3.83 -25.98 -10.24
C GLN A 30 -4.49 -26.49 -8.94
N LYS A 31 -4.03 -27.65 -8.41
CA LYS A 31 -4.54 -28.20 -7.16
C LYS A 31 -4.19 -27.33 -5.97
N ARG A 32 -2.98 -26.77 -5.95
CA ARG A 32 -2.57 -25.79 -4.93
C ARG A 32 -3.44 -24.53 -4.95
N ALA A 33 -3.74 -24.00 -6.13
CA ALA A 33 -4.58 -22.79 -6.30
C ALA A 33 -6.00 -22.97 -5.75
N VAL A 34 -6.56 -24.19 -5.85
CA VAL A 34 -7.88 -24.52 -5.27
C VAL A 34 -7.79 -25.11 -3.86
N ARG A 35 -6.63 -25.04 -3.21
CA ARG A 35 -6.34 -25.53 -1.86
C ARG A 35 -6.60 -27.02 -1.64
N ALA A 36 -6.50 -27.82 -2.68
CA ALA A 36 -6.55 -29.28 -2.60
C ALA A 36 -5.16 -29.83 -2.20
N TRP A 37 -4.75 -29.50 -0.94
CA TRP A 37 -3.38 -29.62 -0.44
C TRP A 37 -2.80 -31.03 -0.56
N ASP A 38 -3.55 -32.06 -0.18
CA ASP A 38 -3.10 -33.46 -0.26
C ASP A 38 -2.89 -33.95 -1.71
N GLU A 39 -3.73 -33.48 -2.63
CA GLU A 39 -3.58 -33.82 -4.06
C GLU A 39 -2.39 -33.06 -4.66
N ALA A 40 -2.24 -31.79 -4.33
CA ALA A 40 -1.11 -30.96 -4.75
C ALA A 40 0.22 -31.56 -4.25
N ALA A 41 0.33 -31.92 -2.97
CA ALA A 41 1.52 -32.55 -2.41
C ALA A 41 1.91 -33.83 -3.14
N ARG A 42 0.94 -34.73 -3.44
CA ARG A 42 1.19 -35.96 -4.20
C ARG A 42 1.71 -35.68 -5.60
N LEU A 43 1.18 -34.66 -6.27
CA LEU A 43 1.62 -34.28 -7.61
C LEU A 43 3.00 -33.64 -7.59
N TYR A 44 3.31 -32.73 -6.66
CA TYR A 44 4.68 -32.22 -6.48
C TYR A 44 5.66 -33.33 -6.16
N ALA A 45 5.31 -34.29 -5.28
CA ALA A 45 6.14 -35.46 -5.01
C ALA A 45 6.42 -36.30 -6.25
N ALA A 46 5.45 -36.40 -7.17
CA ALA A 46 5.65 -37.08 -8.44
C ALA A 46 6.62 -36.32 -9.35
N VAL A 47 6.53 -34.99 -9.42
CA VAL A 47 7.47 -34.14 -10.17
C VAL A 47 8.87 -34.19 -9.57
N VAL A 48 9.02 -34.17 -8.24
CA VAL A 48 10.32 -34.27 -7.53
C VAL A 48 10.99 -35.62 -7.83
N ARG A 49 10.24 -36.71 -7.93
CA ARG A 49 10.82 -38.01 -8.36
C ARG A 49 11.41 -37.97 -9.78
N LEU A 50 10.86 -37.15 -10.66
CA LEU A 50 11.36 -36.96 -12.02
C LEU A 50 12.47 -35.95 -12.14
N ARG A 51 12.50 -34.97 -11.19
CA ARG A 51 13.49 -33.88 -11.11
C ARG A 51 14.05 -33.78 -9.69
N PRO A 52 14.90 -34.72 -9.24
CA PRO A 52 15.36 -34.80 -7.85
C PRO A 52 16.23 -33.62 -7.40
N ASP A 53 16.79 -32.86 -8.35
CA ASP A 53 17.60 -31.67 -8.04
C ASP A 53 16.76 -30.37 -7.96
N ALA A 54 15.46 -30.45 -8.21
CA ALA A 54 14.57 -29.29 -8.19
C ALA A 54 14.11 -28.96 -6.76
N TRP A 55 15.03 -28.52 -5.90
CA TRP A 55 14.72 -28.18 -4.53
C TRP A 55 13.55 -27.18 -4.33
N PRO A 56 13.29 -26.19 -5.23
CA PRO A 56 12.12 -25.33 -5.06
C PRO A 56 10.79 -26.11 -5.13
N LEU A 57 10.74 -27.23 -5.84
CA LEU A 57 9.55 -28.09 -5.90
C LEU A 57 9.38 -28.92 -4.61
N MET A 58 10.48 -29.30 -3.96
CA MET A 58 10.43 -29.92 -2.62
C MET A 58 9.87 -28.94 -1.59
N VAL A 59 10.20 -27.64 -1.68
CA VAL A 59 9.63 -26.59 -0.84
C VAL A 59 8.12 -26.45 -1.09
N GLN A 60 7.66 -26.48 -2.35
CA GLN A 60 6.23 -26.43 -2.66
C GLN A 60 5.48 -27.68 -2.16
N GLU A 61 6.10 -28.88 -2.28
CA GLU A 61 5.57 -30.10 -1.66
C GLU A 61 5.44 -29.93 -0.16
N GLY A 62 6.49 -29.42 0.51
CA GLY A 62 6.52 -29.13 1.94
C GLY A 62 5.42 -28.16 2.37
N HIS A 63 5.21 -27.08 1.61
CA HIS A 63 4.11 -26.14 1.88
C HIS A 63 2.75 -26.83 1.81
N CYS A 64 2.48 -27.63 0.78
CA CYS A 64 1.21 -28.35 0.66
C CYS A 64 1.02 -29.37 1.81
N LEU A 65 2.07 -30.07 2.23
CA LEU A 65 2.04 -30.97 3.37
C LEU A 65 1.78 -30.23 4.70
N LYS A 66 2.40 -29.08 4.90
CA LYS A 66 2.18 -28.23 6.08
C LYS A 66 0.74 -27.76 6.16
N GLU A 67 0.20 -27.24 5.05
CA GLU A 67 -1.19 -26.78 4.97
C GLU A 67 -2.22 -27.91 5.11
N SER A 68 -1.87 -29.16 4.79
CA SER A 68 -2.71 -30.34 5.04
C SER A 68 -2.56 -30.93 6.47
N GLY A 69 -1.76 -30.27 7.33
CA GLY A 69 -1.55 -30.68 8.73
C GLY A 69 -0.48 -31.76 8.91
N LYS A 70 0.25 -32.13 7.86
CA LYS A 70 1.33 -33.15 7.88
C LYS A 70 2.70 -32.51 8.11
N THR A 71 2.84 -31.79 9.24
CA THR A 71 4.02 -30.97 9.52
C THR A 71 5.32 -31.76 9.59
N THR A 72 5.31 -32.99 10.10
CA THR A 72 6.52 -33.84 10.16
C THR A 72 6.99 -34.23 8.76
N GLU A 73 6.05 -34.54 7.84
CA GLU A 73 6.39 -34.85 6.45
C GLU A 73 6.87 -33.60 5.71
N ALA A 74 6.27 -32.43 6.00
CA ALA A 74 6.69 -31.14 5.47
C ALA A 74 8.15 -30.82 5.88
N LEU A 75 8.47 -30.98 7.17
CA LEU A 75 9.85 -30.77 7.68
C LEU A 75 10.85 -31.68 6.96
N ALA A 76 10.51 -32.94 6.74
CA ALA A 76 11.39 -33.87 6.03
C ALA A 76 11.66 -33.40 4.57
N ARG A 77 10.67 -32.75 3.92
CA ARG A 77 10.85 -32.18 2.58
C ARG A 77 11.70 -30.90 2.59
N TYR A 78 11.52 -30.04 3.56
CA TYR A 78 12.35 -28.85 3.72
C TYR A 78 13.82 -29.22 4.01
N LEU A 79 14.08 -30.19 4.87
CA LEU A 79 15.44 -30.68 5.13
C LEU A 79 16.08 -31.35 3.91
N ALA A 80 15.29 -32.04 3.08
CA ALA A 80 15.79 -32.58 1.80
C ALA A 80 16.13 -31.44 0.81
N ALA A 81 15.36 -30.36 0.78
CA ALA A 81 15.65 -29.16 -0.01
C ALA A 81 16.88 -28.42 0.50
N GLU A 82 17.06 -28.32 1.83
CA GLU A 82 18.24 -27.72 2.48
C GLU A 82 19.54 -28.38 2.08
N ALA A 83 19.55 -29.70 1.94
CA ALA A 83 20.73 -30.44 1.47
C ALA A 83 21.18 -30.03 0.05
N LEU A 84 20.28 -29.45 -0.75
CA LEU A 84 20.56 -28.95 -2.11
C LEU A 84 20.77 -27.43 -2.16
N ALA A 85 20.19 -26.69 -1.23
CA ALA A 85 20.27 -25.24 -1.15
C ALA A 85 20.47 -24.76 0.29
N PRO A 86 21.63 -25.01 0.93
CA PRO A 86 21.89 -24.72 2.33
C PRO A 86 21.98 -23.21 2.65
N GLU A 87 22.13 -22.37 1.64
CA GLU A 87 22.27 -20.90 1.77
C GLU A 87 20.98 -20.15 1.42
N ASP A 88 19.86 -20.83 1.33
CA ASP A 88 18.58 -20.18 1.07
C ASP A 88 17.91 -19.76 2.39
N ALA A 89 17.81 -18.45 2.62
CA ALA A 89 17.28 -17.87 3.85
C ALA A 89 15.78 -18.16 4.05
N ASP A 90 14.99 -18.16 2.96
CA ASP A 90 13.55 -18.43 3.06
C ASP A 90 13.29 -19.90 3.41
N LEU A 91 14.09 -20.82 2.87
CA LEU A 91 14.04 -22.23 3.24
C LEU A 91 14.35 -22.43 4.73
N GLN A 92 15.36 -21.75 5.28
CA GLN A 92 15.66 -21.77 6.72
C GLN A 92 14.49 -21.24 7.55
N LEU A 93 13.83 -20.19 7.09
CA LEU A 93 12.63 -19.66 7.73
C LEU A 93 11.49 -20.69 7.75
N GLN A 94 11.27 -21.43 6.64
CA GLN A 94 10.24 -22.48 6.58
C GLN A 94 10.58 -23.69 7.46
N ILE A 95 11.86 -24.06 7.58
CA ILE A 95 12.34 -25.10 8.52
C ILE A 95 12.03 -24.65 9.95
N GLY A 96 12.32 -23.40 10.31
CA GLY A 96 12.01 -22.85 11.62
C GLY A 96 10.51 -22.89 11.91
N HIS A 97 9.67 -22.53 10.98
CA HIS A 97 8.21 -22.63 11.13
C HIS A 97 7.72 -24.07 11.34
N ALA A 98 8.31 -25.04 10.63
CA ALA A 98 7.94 -26.43 10.81
C ALA A 98 8.35 -26.97 12.19
N HIS A 99 9.56 -26.67 12.66
CA HIS A 99 10.00 -27.03 14.02
C HIS A 99 9.12 -26.36 15.09
N LYS A 100 8.79 -25.08 14.94
CA LYS A 100 7.89 -24.36 15.84
C LYS A 100 6.51 -25.02 15.94
N LEU A 101 5.91 -25.43 14.80
CA LEU A 101 4.64 -26.15 14.77
C LEU A 101 4.70 -27.53 15.43
N LEU A 102 5.85 -28.17 15.41
CA LEU A 102 6.10 -29.45 16.09
C LEU A 102 6.44 -29.29 17.58
N GLY A 103 6.56 -28.06 18.08
CA GLY A 103 6.92 -27.75 19.46
C GLY A 103 8.43 -27.89 19.76
N ASP A 104 9.25 -28.06 18.73
CA ASP A 104 10.72 -28.14 18.86
C ASP A 104 11.32 -26.72 18.78
N TRP A 105 11.16 -26.00 19.87
CA TRP A 105 11.56 -24.60 19.98
C TRP A 105 13.06 -24.35 19.81
N PRO A 106 13.98 -25.22 20.35
CA PRO A 106 15.40 -25.04 20.15
C PRO A 106 15.82 -25.11 18.67
N GLN A 107 15.30 -26.10 17.92
CA GLN A 107 15.61 -26.23 16.50
C GLN A 107 14.93 -25.11 15.66
N ALA A 108 13.75 -24.67 16.07
CA ALA A 108 13.10 -23.50 15.45
C ALA A 108 13.97 -22.25 15.58
N ALA A 109 14.52 -22.00 16.78
CA ALA A 109 15.39 -20.88 17.06
C ALA A 109 16.67 -20.90 16.21
N LEU A 110 17.31 -22.07 16.10
CA LEU A 110 18.51 -22.27 15.27
C LEU A 110 18.22 -21.97 13.79
N ALA A 111 17.13 -22.51 13.26
CA ALA A 111 16.75 -22.29 11.87
C ALA A 111 16.44 -20.80 11.60
N TYR A 112 15.77 -20.11 12.51
CA TYR A 112 15.50 -18.68 12.38
C TYR A 112 16.78 -17.82 12.49
N ALA A 113 17.70 -18.16 13.41
CA ALA A 113 18.98 -17.48 13.51
C ALA A 113 19.79 -17.64 12.22
N ARG A 114 19.76 -18.83 11.63
CA ARG A 114 20.42 -19.10 10.35
C ARG A 114 19.76 -18.34 9.21
N ALA A 115 18.41 -18.24 9.18
CA ALA A 115 17.71 -17.40 8.21
C ALA A 115 18.12 -15.93 8.31
N VAL A 116 18.26 -15.40 9.55
CA VAL A 116 18.75 -14.03 9.80
C VAL A 116 20.20 -13.87 9.34
N SER A 117 21.07 -14.87 9.61
CA SER A 117 22.47 -14.83 9.16
C SER A 117 22.60 -14.82 7.64
N LEU A 118 21.75 -15.58 6.93
CA LEU A 118 21.74 -15.66 5.46
C LEU A 118 21.10 -14.43 4.81
N ASP A 119 20.05 -13.87 5.41
CA ASP A 119 19.43 -12.62 4.98
C ASP A 119 19.14 -11.71 6.18
N PRO A 120 20.09 -10.85 6.56
CA PRO A 120 19.90 -9.89 7.65
C PRO A 120 18.81 -8.86 7.41
N GLY A 121 18.35 -8.71 6.15
CA GLY A 121 17.23 -7.84 5.78
C GLY A 121 15.85 -8.49 5.98
N ASN A 122 15.77 -9.76 6.28
CA ASN A 122 14.52 -10.51 6.45
C ASN A 122 13.86 -10.21 7.80
N ALA A 123 12.92 -9.27 7.81
CA ALA A 123 12.20 -8.85 9.02
C ALA A 123 11.38 -9.98 9.66
N ASP A 124 10.89 -10.96 8.89
CA ASP A 124 10.14 -12.10 9.40
C ASP A 124 11.07 -13.06 10.15
N ALA A 125 12.25 -13.31 9.60
CA ALA A 125 13.27 -14.13 10.27
C ALA A 125 13.71 -13.50 11.61
N TRP A 126 13.94 -12.18 11.64
CA TRP A 126 14.27 -11.45 12.87
C TRP A 126 13.18 -11.53 13.93
N ARG A 127 11.93 -11.33 13.53
CA ARG A 127 10.78 -11.39 14.44
C ARG A 127 10.63 -12.79 15.04
N GLU A 128 10.70 -13.82 14.20
CA GLU A 128 10.56 -15.20 14.65
C GLU A 128 11.75 -15.64 15.51
N ALA A 129 12.97 -15.24 15.19
CA ALA A 129 14.16 -15.47 16.01
C ALA A 129 14.02 -14.84 17.39
N SER A 130 13.63 -13.55 17.44
CA SER A 130 13.43 -12.80 18.68
C SER A 130 12.32 -13.41 19.54
N ALA A 131 11.16 -13.70 18.96
CA ALA A 131 10.03 -14.29 19.67
C ALA A 131 10.33 -15.69 20.21
N THR A 132 11.12 -16.49 19.46
CA THR A 132 11.51 -17.83 19.87
C THR A 132 12.58 -17.80 20.98
N SER A 133 13.53 -16.88 20.90
CA SER A 133 14.51 -16.62 21.95
C SER A 133 13.84 -16.18 23.26
N GLU A 134 12.90 -15.24 23.20
CA GLU A 134 12.10 -14.83 24.39
C GLU A 134 11.31 -16.00 24.99
N TRP A 135 10.74 -16.86 24.16
CA TRP A 135 9.99 -18.03 24.62
C TRP A 135 10.92 -19.03 25.34
N LEU A 136 12.11 -19.31 24.76
CA LEU A 136 13.12 -20.20 25.36
C LEU A 136 13.59 -19.63 26.68
N THR A 137 13.93 -18.37 26.77
CA THR A 137 14.37 -17.71 28.03
C THR A 137 13.30 -17.81 29.12
N ARG A 138 12.04 -17.83 28.81
CA ARG A 138 10.94 -17.95 29.80
C ARG A 138 10.58 -19.37 30.18
N ASN A 139 10.80 -20.36 29.30
CA ASN A 139 10.20 -21.69 29.42
C ASN A 139 11.22 -22.83 29.40
N ALA A 140 12.45 -22.61 28.93
CA ALA A 140 13.50 -23.62 28.91
C ALA A 140 14.26 -23.72 30.27
N PRO A 141 14.82 -24.88 30.62
CA PRO A 141 15.79 -24.99 31.71
C PRO A 141 16.98 -24.05 31.49
N GLN A 142 17.51 -23.43 32.56
CA GLN A 142 18.54 -22.39 32.47
C GLN A 142 19.76 -22.80 31.61
N ALA A 143 20.19 -24.07 31.72
CA ALA A 143 21.32 -24.59 30.94
C ALA A 143 21.07 -24.66 29.42
N GLU A 144 19.82 -24.82 28.98
CA GLU A 144 19.46 -24.82 27.54
C GLU A 144 19.30 -23.39 27.02
N ALA A 145 18.81 -22.47 27.87
CA ALA A 145 18.72 -21.06 27.52
C ALA A 145 20.11 -20.42 27.38
N ASP A 146 21.03 -20.72 28.30
CA ASP A 146 22.42 -20.24 28.27
C ASP A 146 23.18 -20.77 27.02
N ALA A 147 22.98 -22.03 26.66
CA ALA A 147 23.57 -22.63 25.46
C ALA A 147 23.01 -22.03 24.17
N TRP A 148 21.73 -21.64 24.19
CA TRP A 148 21.11 -20.93 23.08
C TRP A 148 21.67 -19.51 22.91
N ASP A 149 21.80 -18.74 24.01
CA ASP A 149 22.33 -17.37 23.96
C ASP A 149 23.79 -17.37 23.46
N GLU A 150 24.59 -18.36 23.78
CA GLU A 150 25.95 -18.55 23.24
C GLU A 150 25.93 -18.86 21.73
N LEU A 151 25.00 -19.71 21.24
CA LEU A 151 24.90 -20.08 19.84
C LEU A 151 24.31 -18.94 19.00
N ALA A 152 23.28 -18.28 19.49
CA ALA A 152 22.65 -17.15 18.84
C ALA A 152 23.63 -15.97 18.71
N ALA A 153 24.46 -15.74 19.72
CA ALA A 153 25.51 -14.72 19.67
C ALA A 153 26.61 -15.03 18.65
N ALA A 154 26.82 -16.30 18.32
CA ALA A 154 27.82 -16.75 17.35
C ALA A 154 27.29 -16.66 15.87
N GLU A 155 25.99 -16.82 15.66
CA GLU A 155 25.38 -16.89 14.32
C GLU A 155 24.61 -15.64 13.92
N MET A 156 24.19 -14.79 14.88
CA MET A 156 23.44 -13.57 14.58
C MET A 156 24.36 -12.34 14.49
N PRO A 157 24.22 -11.52 13.45
CA PRO A 157 24.83 -10.20 13.44
C PRO A 157 24.22 -9.35 14.58
N PRO A 158 24.96 -8.36 15.15
CA PRO A 158 24.40 -7.48 16.19
C PRO A 158 23.16 -6.80 15.67
N ALA A 159 22.09 -6.86 16.46
CA ALA A 159 20.84 -6.18 16.12
C ALA A 159 21.11 -4.71 15.80
N PRO A 160 20.45 -4.12 14.79
CA PRO A 160 20.55 -2.68 14.56
C PRO A 160 20.14 -1.99 15.87
N LEU A 161 21.03 -1.17 16.41
CA LEU A 161 20.76 -0.40 17.63
C LEU A 161 19.53 0.46 17.38
N GLU A 162 18.40 0.05 17.97
CA GLU A 162 17.29 0.97 18.17
C GLU A 162 17.80 2.06 19.12
N SER A 163 17.93 3.28 18.60
CA SER A 163 18.18 4.43 19.46
C SER A 163 16.98 4.57 20.40
N GLU A 164 17.22 4.37 21.69
CA GLU A 164 16.29 4.74 22.76
C GLU A 164 16.05 6.26 22.71
N GLU A 165 15.16 6.69 21.85
CA GLU A 165 14.51 7.99 21.99
C GLU A 165 13.20 7.79 22.73
N GLU A 166 13.21 8.28 23.96
CA GLU A 166 12.12 8.30 24.91
C GLU A 166 10.76 8.55 24.25
N VAL A 167 9.82 7.65 24.51
CA VAL A 167 8.38 7.89 24.28
C VAL A 167 7.94 9.02 25.22
N ARG A 168 8.12 10.26 24.80
CA ARG A 168 7.49 11.41 25.43
C ARG A 168 6.00 11.38 25.11
N ILE A 169 5.22 11.12 26.12
CA ILE A 169 3.77 11.36 26.12
C ILE A 169 3.56 12.84 25.85
N LEU A 170 3.19 13.19 24.61
CA LEU A 170 2.86 14.54 24.21
C LEU A 170 1.49 14.91 24.80
N THR A 171 1.54 15.67 25.88
CA THR A 171 0.40 16.44 26.37
C THR A 171 0.18 17.64 25.45
N MET A 172 -1.07 17.81 25.05
CA MET A 172 -1.73 18.92 24.33
C MET A 172 -0.86 19.94 23.55
N PRO A 173 -1.23 20.24 22.29
CA PRO A 173 -0.58 21.26 21.48
C PRO A 173 -0.96 22.69 21.93
N PRO A 174 -0.08 23.69 21.70
CA PRO A 174 -0.40 25.10 21.92
C PRO A 174 -1.43 25.59 20.87
N PRO A 175 -2.13 26.71 21.16
CA PRO A 175 -3.20 27.20 20.31
C PRO A 175 -2.68 27.68 18.95
N VAL A 176 -3.51 27.40 17.92
CA VAL A 176 -3.29 27.73 16.52
C VAL A 176 -3.27 29.26 16.31
N PRO A 177 -2.34 29.83 15.55
CA PRO A 177 -2.43 31.22 15.12
C PRO A 177 -3.55 31.43 14.10
N GLU A 178 -4.26 32.51 14.26
CA GLU A 178 -5.40 32.92 13.43
C GLU A 178 -5.06 32.99 11.93
N SER A 179 -6.01 32.57 11.11
CA SER A 179 -5.97 32.61 9.65
C SER A 179 -5.79 34.03 9.12
N ILE A 180 -4.80 34.22 8.27
CA ILE A 180 -4.57 35.48 7.54
C ILE A 180 -5.62 35.59 6.42
N PRO A 181 -6.36 36.70 6.31
CA PRO A 181 -7.31 36.89 5.22
C PRO A 181 -6.60 37.09 3.86
N ALA A 182 -7.18 36.48 2.82
CA ALA A 182 -6.65 36.57 1.47
C ALA A 182 -6.78 37.99 0.89
N PRO A 183 -5.74 38.53 0.22
CA PRO A 183 -5.84 39.81 -0.46
C PRO A 183 -6.63 39.66 -1.76
N ALA A 184 -7.57 40.57 -2.00
CA ALA A 184 -8.27 40.72 -3.26
C ALA A 184 -7.31 41.34 -4.32
N ILE A 185 -7.19 40.70 -5.46
CA ILE A 185 -6.42 41.22 -6.60
C ILE A 185 -7.34 41.17 -7.84
N ASP A 186 -7.53 42.28 -8.49
CA ASP A 186 -8.15 42.43 -9.81
C ASP A 186 -7.27 41.77 -10.88
N GLU A 187 -7.83 40.88 -11.71
CA GLU A 187 -7.12 40.15 -12.79
C GLU A 187 -7.59 40.58 -14.17
N PRO A 188 -6.65 40.62 -15.18
CA PRO A 188 -7.03 40.67 -16.60
C PRO A 188 -7.60 39.32 -17.04
N ALA A 189 -8.41 39.28 -18.09
CA ALA A 189 -9.14 38.10 -18.58
C ALA A 189 -8.30 36.81 -18.62
N ALA A 190 -8.34 36.04 -17.54
CA ALA A 190 -7.50 34.91 -17.32
C ALA A 190 -8.08 33.65 -17.96
N THR A 191 -7.25 32.89 -18.64
CA THR A 191 -7.50 31.50 -19.04
C THR A 191 -7.98 30.72 -17.82
N ARG A 192 -9.16 30.04 -17.89
CA ARG A 192 -9.70 29.24 -16.79
C ARG A 192 -8.70 28.17 -16.37
N LEU A 193 -8.48 28.02 -15.08
CA LEU A 193 -7.62 26.95 -14.55
C LEU A 193 -8.31 25.60 -14.79
N GLN A 194 -7.67 24.72 -15.57
CA GLN A 194 -8.16 23.34 -15.73
C GLN A 194 -7.82 22.53 -14.48
N LEU A 195 -8.86 22.05 -13.80
CA LEU A 195 -8.76 21.20 -12.62
C LEU A 195 -9.34 19.83 -12.95
N VAL A 196 -8.52 18.80 -12.92
CA VAL A 196 -8.87 17.44 -13.29
C VAL A 196 -8.95 16.58 -12.04
N LEU A 197 -10.13 16.08 -11.71
CA LEU A 197 -10.32 15.10 -10.65
C LEU A 197 -10.06 13.70 -11.21
N ASP A 198 -9.05 13.04 -10.67
CA ASP A 198 -8.72 11.66 -10.98
C ASP A 198 -9.63 10.73 -10.17
N VAL A 199 -10.47 9.98 -10.87
CA VAL A 199 -11.45 9.06 -10.30
C VAL A 199 -11.08 7.58 -10.50
N THR A 200 -9.83 7.30 -10.88
CA THR A 200 -9.33 5.96 -11.20
C THR A 200 -9.60 4.98 -10.07
N ASP A 201 -9.19 5.32 -8.83
CA ASP A 201 -9.37 4.46 -7.65
C ASP A 201 -10.83 4.06 -7.42
N LEU A 202 -11.74 5.01 -7.60
CA LEU A 202 -13.16 4.76 -7.40
C LEU A 202 -13.75 3.83 -8.48
N LEU A 203 -13.36 4.02 -9.74
CA LEU A 203 -13.80 3.16 -10.83
C LEU A 203 -13.20 1.75 -10.71
N ASP A 204 -11.94 1.64 -10.36
CA ASP A 204 -11.28 0.36 -10.11
C ASP A 204 -11.93 -0.39 -8.93
N TYR A 205 -12.21 0.31 -7.83
CA TYR A 205 -12.93 -0.24 -6.69
C TYR A 205 -14.28 -0.85 -7.09
N PHE A 206 -15.04 -0.18 -7.96
CA PHE A 206 -16.34 -0.64 -8.42
C PHE A 206 -16.27 -1.90 -9.31
N ASN A 207 -15.11 -2.25 -9.85
CA ASN A 207 -14.92 -3.54 -10.52
C ASN A 207 -14.99 -4.73 -9.54
N GLY A 208 -14.61 -4.52 -8.27
CA GLY A 208 -14.57 -5.56 -7.25
C GLY A 208 -15.67 -5.47 -6.19
N ALA A 209 -16.29 -4.31 -6.00
CA ALA A 209 -17.27 -4.08 -4.95
C ALA A 209 -18.27 -2.97 -5.31
N ARG A 210 -19.53 -3.14 -4.91
CA ARG A 210 -20.58 -2.15 -5.14
C ARG A 210 -20.68 -1.11 -4.02
N THR A 211 -20.63 -1.57 -2.76
CA THR A 211 -20.84 -0.70 -1.59
C THR A 211 -19.54 0.00 -1.20
N PRO A 212 -19.49 1.35 -1.24
CA PRO A 212 -18.27 2.11 -0.96
C PRO A 212 -17.88 2.03 0.51
N THR A 213 -16.57 2.05 0.77
CA THR A 213 -15.97 2.16 2.10
C THR A 213 -15.32 3.53 2.29
N GLY A 214 -14.64 3.77 3.39
CA GLY A 214 -14.07 5.05 3.82
C GLY A 214 -13.59 5.98 2.70
N ILE A 215 -12.48 5.65 2.03
CA ILE A 215 -11.86 6.48 0.99
C ILE A 215 -12.82 6.70 -0.19
N GLN A 216 -13.54 5.67 -0.62
CA GLN A 216 -14.49 5.75 -1.73
C GLN A 216 -15.67 6.64 -1.41
N ARG A 217 -16.17 6.65 -0.16
CA ARG A 217 -17.24 7.57 0.29
C ARG A 217 -16.80 9.03 0.19
N VAL A 218 -15.56 9.33 0.56
CA VAL A 218 -15.01 10.68 0.45
C VAL A 218 -14.94 11.12 -1.01
N GLN A 219 -14.41 10.27 -1.89
CA GLN A 219 -14.34 10.54 -3.32
C GLN A 219 -15.75 10.78 -3.90
N MET A 220 -16.70 9.87 -3.61
CA MET A 220 -18.09 10.00 -4.06
C MET A 220 -18.73 11.31 -3.58
N GLY A 221 -18.55 11.65 -2.31
CA GLY A 221 -19.11 12.87 -1.73
C GLY A 221 -18.61 14.13 -2.42
N ILE A 222 -17.30 14.24 -2.62
CA ILE A 222 -16.68 15.41 -3.26
C ILE A 222 -17.01 15.45 -4.75
N VAL A 223 -16.81 14.36 -5.50
CA VAL A 223 -16.96 14.31 -6.96
C VAL A 223 -18.41 14.49 -7.37
N SER A 224 -19.38 13.83 -6.68
CA SER A 224 -20.81 13.99 -7.02
C SER A 224 -21.29 15.43 -6.81
N ARG A 225 -20.82 16.10 -5.75
CA ARG A 225 -21.15 17.53 -5.56
C ARG A 225 -20.44 18.42 -6.56
N ALA A 226 -19.22 18.10 -6.93
CA ALA A 226 -18.48 18.81 -7.97
C ALA A 226 -19.15 18.72 -9.36
N ILE A 227 -19.80 17.58 -9.65
CA ILE A 227 -20.62 17.41 -10.87
C ILE A 227 -21.96 18.17 -10.79
N ALA A 228 -22.65 18.07 -9.64
CA ALA A 228 -23.99 18.63 -9.47
C ALA A 228 -24.01 20.16 -9.33
N GLU A 229 -22.96 20.74 -8.82
CA GLU A 229 -22.86 22.16 -8.50
C GLU A 229 -21.78 22.82 -9.37
N PRO A 230 -22.11 23.91 -10.09
CA PRO A 230 -21.15 24.53 -10.99
C PRO A 230 -19.90 25.00 -10.22
N ALA A 231 -18.74 24.73 -10.79
CA ALA A 231 -17.49 25.25 -10.29
C ALA A 231 -17.43 26.79 -10.40
N HIS A 232 -16.54 27.41 -9.63
CA HIS A 232 -16.28 28.84 -9.74
C HIS A 232 -15.95 29.22 -11.20
N SER A 233 -16.41 30.37 -11.67
CA SER A 233 -16.28 30.82 -13.08
C SER A 233 -14.82 30.83 -13.61
N SER A 234 -13.82 30.87 -12.72
CA SER A 234 -12.39 30.85 -13.05
C SER A 234 -11.81 29.43 -13.23
N VAL A 235 -12.61 28.35 -13.02
CA VAL A 235 -12.15 26.97 -13.07
C VAL A 235 -12.91 26.19 -14.13
N GLU A 236 -12.19 25.43 -14.93
CA GLU A 236 -12.73 24.37 -15.78
C GLU A 236 -12.54 23.03 -15.05
N LEU A 237 -13.64 22.45 -14.56
CA LEU A 237 -13.60 21.19 -13.82
C LEU A 237 -13.81 20.02 -14.77
N CYS A 238 -12.85 19.10 -14.77
CA CYS A 238 -12.83 17.89 -15.61
C CYS A 238 -12.69 16.64 -14.74
N PHE A 239 -13.05 15.48 -15.31
CA PHE A 239 -12.95 14.18 -14.68
C PHE A 239 -12.19 13.23 -15.59
N ALA A 240 -11.22 12.51 -15.06
CA ALA A 240 -10.43 11.58 -15.84
C ALA A 240 -10.08 10.32 -15.02
N ALA A 241 -9.80 9.23 -15.72
CA ALA A 241 -9.31 8.00 -15.16
C ALA A 241 -8.03 7.56 -15.87
N TYR A 242 -7.06 7.09 -15.11
CA TYR A 242 -5.79 6.56 -15.61
C TYR A 242 -5.95 5.15 -16.14
N ASP A 243 -5.37 4.87 -17.30
CA ASP A 243 -5.22 3.55 -17.86
C ASP A 243 -3.73 3.16 -17.92
N ALA A 244 -3.38 2.07 -17.25
CA ALA A 244 -2.01 1.56 -17.21
C ALA A 244 -1.56 0.91 -18.53
N THR A 245 -2.49 0.63 -19.46
CA THR A 245 -2.18 -0.03 -20.75
C THR A 245 -1.45 0.91 -21.69
N ASP A 246 -1.92 2.17 -21.76
CA ASP A 246 -1.32 3.21 -22.60
C ASP A 246 -0.62 4.33 -21.81
N LEU A 247 -0.60 4.21 -20.48
CA LEU A 247 0.03 5.15 -19.55
C LEU A 247 -0.56 6.58 -19.67
N ALA A 248 -1.87 6.68 -19.84
CA ALA A 248 -2.56 7.94 -20.07
C ALA A 248 -3.84 8.08 -19.23
N TRP A 249 -4.34 9.29 -19.13
CA TRP A 249 -5.68 9.56 -18.58
C TRP A 249 -6.69 9.67 -19.71
N HIS A 250 -7.89 9.17 -19.46
CA HIS A 250 -9.04 9.26 -20.37
C HIS A 250 -10.18 9.99 -19.70
N GLY A 251 -10.93 10.77 -20.48
CA GLY A 251 -12.05 11.53 -19.96
C GLY A 251 -13.18 10.64 -19.45
N VAL A 252 -13.75 11.01 -18.30
CA VAL A 252 -14.88 10.29 -17.68
C VAL A 252 -16.17 11.10 -17.89
N ASP A 253 -17.22 10.46 -18.42
CA ASP A 253 -18.54 11.04 -18.59
C ASP A 253 -19.20 11.31 -17.23
N PRO A 254 -19.45 12.58 -16.84
CA PRO A 254 -20.06 12.91 -15.55
C PRO A 254 -21.44 12.29 -15.35
N SER A 255 -22.24 12.12 -16.41
CA SER A 255 -23.58 11.56 -16.32
C SER A 255 -23.54 10.05 -16.03
N GLY A 256 -22.66 9.32 -16.71
CA GLY A 256 -22.40 7.90 -16.46
C GLY A 256 -21.87 7.66 -15.04
N PHE A 257 -20.95 8.50 -14.58
CA PHE A 257 -20.43 8.46 -13.22
C PHE A 257 -21.52 8.69 -12.17
N THR A 258 -22.36 9.72 -12.35
CA THR A 258 -23.48 10.03 -11.43
C THR A 258 -24.47 8.87 -11.33
N ASN A 259 -24.80 8.23 -12.46
CA ASN A 259 -25.66 7.05 -12.48
C ASN A 259 -25.05 5.87 -11.71
N LEU A 260 -23.76 5.61 -11.92
CA LEU A 260 -23.05 4.54 -11.22
C LEU A 260 -23.03 4.78 -9.70
N VAL A 261 -22.75 6.00 -9.25
CA VAL A 261 -22.79 6.40 -7.84
C VAL A 261 -24.19 6.21 -7.25
N ALA A 262 -25.24 6.63 -7.94
CA ALA A 262 -26.61 6.46 -7.47
C ALA A 262 -26.98 4.98 -7.28
N LEU A 263 -26.56 4.11 -8.20
CA LEU A 263 -26.77 2.67 -8.10
C LEU A 263 -25.93 2.04 -6.98
N SER A 264 -24.72 2.53 -6.70
CA SER A 264 -23.87 2.01 -5.62
C SER A 264 -24.47 2.27 -4.24
N THR A 265 -25.17 3.38 -4.05
CA THR A 265 -25.78 3.76 -2.78
C THR A 265 -27.18 3.16 -2.57
N SER A 266 -27.91 2.84 -3.65
CA SER A 266 -29.28 2.33 -3.58
C SER A 266 -29.40 0.83 -3.34
N GLY A 267 -28.32 0.05 -3.49
CA GLY A 267 -28.32 -1.39 -3.31
C GLY A 267 -26.98 -1.94 -2.87
N SER A 268 -26.93 -3.20 -2.48
CA SER A 268 -25.72 -3.91 -2.01
C SER A 268 -25.37 -5.17 -2.81
N ASP A 269 -26.24 -5.62 -3.71
CA ASP A 269 -26.00 -6.78 -4.55
C ASP A 269 -25.08 -6.43 -5.72
N PRO A 270 -23.85 -6.99 -5.79
CA PRO A 270 -22.91 -6.70 -6.88
C PRO A 270 -23.31 -7.32 -8.21
N GLU A 271 -24.25 -8.28 -8.21
CA GLU A 271 -24.72 -8.98 -9.42
C GLU A 271 -26.02 -8.37 -9.98
N GLU A 272 -26.54 -7.30 -9.37
CA GLU A 272 -27.75 -6.63 -9.88
C GLU A 272 -27.54 -6.17 -11.31
N PRO A 273 -28.40 -6.56 -12.29
CA PRO A 273 -28.19 -6.29 -13.72
C PRO A 273 -28.03 -4.80 -14.05
N ALA A 274 -28.78 -3.92 -13.41
CA ALA A 274 -28.70 -2.48 -13.62
C ALA A 274 -27.34 -1.91 -13.19
N TRP A 275 -26.81 -2.40 -12.05
CA TRP A 275 -25.47 -2.05 -11.56
C TRP A 275 -24.37 -2.53 -12.51
N VAL A 276 -24.39 -3.82 -12.87
CA VAL A 276 -23.39 -4.44 -13.76
C VAL A 276 -23.38 -3.72 -15.11
N GLN A 277 -24.56 -3.45 -15.68
CA GLN A 277 -24.66 -2.74 -16.97
C GLN A 277 -24.09 -1.31 -16.88
N ALA A 278 -24.44 -0.54 -15.84
CA ALA A 278 -23.96 0.84 -15.70
C ALA A 278 -22.44 0.90 -15.52
N ARG A 279 -21.87 -0.03 -14.73
CA ARG A 279 -20.42 -0.17 -14.52
C ARG A 279 -19.71 -0.48 -15.85
N ASP A 280 -20.16 -1.53 -16.54
CA ASP A 280 -19.52 -1.99 -17.78
C ASP A 280 -19.67 -0.98 -18.93
N ASP A 281 -20.79 -0.25 -18.98
CA ASP A 281 -21.02 0.82 -19.95
C ASP A 281 -20.05 1.99 -19.72
N LEU A 282 -19.84 2.40 -18.46
CA LEU A 282 -18.90 3.46 -18.12
C LEU A 282 -17.46 3.03 -18.40
N ALA A 283 -17.08 1.82 -18.01
CA ALA A 283 -15.75 1.25 -18.27
C ALA A 283 -15.43 1.22 -19.78
N ARG A 284 -16.39 0.78 -20.63
CA ARG A 284 -16.22 0.79 -22.09
C ARG A 284 -16.07 2.19 -22.66
N LYS A 285 -16.84 3.15 -22.16
CA LYS A 285 -16.72 4.56 -22.58
C LYS A 285 -15.34 5.12 -22.26
N VAL A 286 -14.84 4.88 -21.05
CA VAL A 286 -13.49 5.33 -20.63
C VAL A 286 -12.42 4.67 -21.50
N ALA A 287 -12.47 3.36 -21.70
CA ALA A 287 -11.49 2.62 -22.52
C ALA A 287 -11.49 3.02 -24.01
N SER A 288 -12.63 3.54 -24.52
CA SER A 288 -12.74 4.01 -25.91
C SER A 288 -12.54 5.53 -26.06
N ALA A 289 -12.40 6.26 -24.95
CA ALA A 289 -12.18 7.70 -24.99
C ALA A 289 -10.77 8.03 -25.49
N ALA A 290 -10.61 9.16 -26.16
CA ALA A 290 -9.28 9.68 -26.50
C ALA A 290 -8.50 10.03 -25.24
N THR A 291 -7.17 10.05 -25.36
CA THR A 291 -6.28 10.56 -24.31
C THR A 291 -6.73 11.94 -23.85
N PHE A 292 -6.78 12.14 -22.54
CA PHE A 292 -7.27 13.39 -21.96
C PHE A 292 -6.33 14.55 -22.30
N PRO A 293 -6.86 15.68 -22.86
CA PRO A 293 -6.04 16.81 -23.25
C PRO A 293 -5.76 17.73 -22.04
N PHE A 294 -4.62 17.55 -21.40
CA PHE A 294 -4.20 18.46 -20.34
C PHE A 294 -3.84 19.83 -20.89
N ALA A 295 -4.42 20.89 -20.33
CA ALA A 295 -3.99 22.25 -20.60
C ALA A 295 -2.64 22.55 -19.92
N ALA A 296 -1.91 23.55 -20.45
CA ALA A 296 -0.67 23.99 -19.83
C ALA A 296 -0.92 24.50 -18.39
N GLY A 297 -0.19 23.94 -17.42
CA GLY A 297 -0.33 24.26 -16.01
C GLY A 297 -1.62 23.73 -15.35
N ALA A 298 -2.31 22.76 -15.96
CA ALA A 298 -3.44 22.08 -15.34
C ALA A 298 -3.11 21.48 -13.97
N VAL A 299 -4.14 21.24 -13.16
CA VAL A 299 -4.02 20.61 -11.85
C VAL A 299 -4.68 19.25 -11.88
N LEU A 300 -3.91 18.19 -11.61
CA LEU A 300 -4.42 16.83 -11.42
C LEU A 300 -4.59 16.57 -9.92
N VAL A 301 -5.80 16.31 -9.49
CA VAL A 301 -6.14 16.01 -8.09
C VAL A 301 -6.54 14.56 -7.99
N ASN A 302 -5.74 13.77 -7.30
CA ASN A 302 -6.08 12.39 -6.96
C ASN A 302 -6.70 12.36 -5.57
N LEU A 303 -8.00 12.07 -5.49
CA LEU A 303 -8.76 12.02 -4.24
C LEU A 303 -8.75 10.63 -3.58
N GLY A 304 -8.22 9.62 -4.26
CA GLY A 304 -8.19 8.24 -3.80
C GLY A 304 -6.78 7.67 -3.69
N ASN A 305 -6.68 6.37 -3.89
CA ASN A 305 -5.44 5.65 -3.90
C ASN A 305 -4.76 5.74 -5.28
N SER A 306 -3.44 5.81 -5.30
CA SER A 306 -2.67 5.62 -6.54
C SER A 306 -1.49 4.65 -6.35
N TRP A 307 -1.30 4.10 -5.16
CA TRP A 307 -0.18 3.18 -4.88
C TRP A 307 -0.33 1.80 -5.52
N GLY A 308 -1.54 1.36 -5.87
CA GLY A 308 -1.80 0.10 -6.57
C GLY A 308 -1.70 0.16 -8.09
N PHE A 309 -1.58 1.36 -8.70
CA PHE A 309 -1.57 1.49 -10.15
C PHE A 309 -0.16 1.42 -10.72
N PRO A 310 0.10 0.46 -11.64
CA PRO A 310 1.40 0.34 -12.29
C PRO A 310 1.76 1.62 -13.06
N ASP A 311 3.04 2.01 -13.00
CA ASP A 311 3.61 3.11 -13.77
C ASP A 311 2.90 4.49 -13.66
N TYR A 312 2.02 4.68 -12.64
CA TYR A 312 1.26 5.92 -12.44
C TYR A 312 2.17 7.16 -12.38
N PHE A 313 3.23 7.13 -11.58
CA PHE A 313 4.16 8.25 -11.49
C PHE A 313 4.98 8.49 -12.77
N ARG A 314 5.17 7.45 -13.57
CA ARG A 314 5.81 7.60 -14.87
C ARG A 314 4.93 8.36 -15.85
N ALA A 315 3.64 7.98 -15.93
CA ALA A 315 2.65 8.71 -16.71
C ALA A 315 2.49 10.15 -16.22
N LEU A 316 2.42 10.33 -14.89
CA LEU A 316 2.34 11.65 -14.25
C LEU A 316 3.54 12.53 -14.63
N ARG A 317 4.76 11.99 -14.58
CA ARG A 317 5.98 12.71 -14.95
C ARG A 317 5.93 13.18 -16.41
N ALA A 318 5.44 12.35 -17.32
CA ALA A 318 5.29 12.72 -18.73
C ALA A 318 4.38 13.94 -18.93
N ILE A 319 3.23 14.00 -18.24
CA ILE A 319 2.34 15.17 -18.32
C ILE A 319 2.85 16.38 -17.52
N GLN A 320 3.62 16.17 -16.46
CA GLN A 320 4.30 17.24 -15.74
C GLN A 320 5.32 17.96 -16.65
N GLN A 321 6.08 17.20 -17.42
CA GLN A 321 7.09 17.73 -18.33
C GLN A 321 6.49 18.39 -19.56
N SER A 322 5.51 17.74 -20.20
CA SER A 322 4.92 18.24 -21.46
C SER A 322 3.95 19.40 -21.25
N HIS A 323 3.20 19.43 -20.14
CA HIS A 323 2.13 20.38 -19.90
C HIS A 323 2.30 21.20 -18.60
N GLY A 324 3.34 20.92 -17.79
CA GLY A 324 3.50 21.58 -16.49
C GLY A 324 2.41 21.23 -15.48
N VAL A 325 1.82 20.06 -15.58
CA VAL A 325 0.72 19.62 -14.70
C VAL A 325 1.17 19.62 -13.25
N ARG A 326 0.34 20.18 -12.37
CA ARG A 326 0.56 20.18 -10.91
C ARG A 326 -0.23 19.05 -10.27
N TYR A 327 0.46 18.14 -9.60
CA TYR A 327 -0.17 16.98 -8.95
C TYR A 327 -0.45 17.27 -7.48
N ILE A 328 -1.70 17.10 -7.05
CA ILE A 328 -2.13 17.28 -5.67
C ILE A 328 -2.88 16.02 -5.21
N PRO A 329 -2.22 15.10 -4.51
CA PRO A 329 -2.85 13.92 -3.95
C PRO A 329 -3.56 14.23 -2.63
N PHE A 330 -4.61 13.45 -2.33
CA PHE A 330 -5.24 13.37 -1.03
C PHE A 330 -4.64 12.19 -0.24
N VAL A 331 -3.86 12.49 0.78
CA VAL A 331 -3.29 11.49 1.70
C VAL A 331 -4.31 11.21 2.81
N HIS A 332 -4.92 10.03 2.78
CA HIS A 332 -5.97 9.65 3.74
C HIS A 332 -5.41 9.21 5.09
N ASP A 333 -4.26 8.59 5.09
CA ASP A 333 -3.52 8.20 6.29
C ASP A 333 -2.07 7.82 5.92
N CYS A 334 -1.25 7.60 6.95
CA CYS A 334 0.07 6.99 6.84
C CYS A 334 0.12 5.64 7.59
N VAL A 335 -1.02 4.98 7.75
CA VAL A 335 -1.17 3.72 8.50
C VAL A 335 -0.13 2.67 8.10
N PRO A 336 0.12 2.40 6.79
CA PRO A 336 1.12 1.39 6.41
C PRO A 336 2.57 1.72 6.81
N LEU A 337 2.86 2.98 7.12
CA LEU A 337 4.20 3.42 7.58
C LEU A 337 4.28 3.57 9.10
N VAL A 338 3.15 3.79 9.78
CA VAL A 338 3.09 4.04 11.23
C VAL A 338 2.84 2.77 12.02
N VAL A 339 1.94 1.89 11.52
CA VAL A 339 1.58 0.61 12.14
C VAL A 339 1.57 -0.52 11.10
N PRO A 340 2.70 -0.79 10.44
CA PRO A 340 2.81 -1.77 9.35
C PRO A 340 2.40 -3.18 9.76
N GLU A 341 2.56 -3.55 11.04
CA GLU A 341 2.19 -4.84 11.62
C GLU A 341 0.69 -5.15 11.54
N HIS A 342 -0.14 -4.14 11.34
CA HIS A 342 -1.58 -4.29 11.16
C HIS A 342 -2.01 -4.27 9.69
N CYS A 343 -1.06 -4.28 8.75
CA CYS A 343 -1.30 -4.23 7.32
C CYS A 343 -0.78 -5.49 6.61
N LEU A 344 -1.28 -5.75 5.41
CA LEU A 344 -0.66 -6.75 4.54
C LEU A 344 0.72 -6.27 4.08
N LEU A 345 1.69 -7.17 4.08
CA LEU A 345 3.08 -6.88 3.69
C LEU A 345 3.16 -6.21 2.30
N THR A 346 2.41 -6.74 1.33
CA THR A 346 2.35 -6.18 -0.03
C THR A 346 1.82 -4.74 -0.05
N LEU A 347 0.80 -4.46 0.77
CA LEU A 347 0.26 -3.10 0.92
C LEU A 347 1.31 -2.15 1.49
N VAL A 348 2.05 -2.58 2.53
CA VAL A 348 3.14 -1.77 3.11
C VAL A 348 4.20 -1.44 2.06
N GLN A 349 4.61 -2.43 1.27
CA GLN A 349 5.61 -2.28 0.21
C GLN A 349 5.14 -1.33 -0.90
N ASP A 350 3.92 -1.50 -1.39
CA ASP A 350 3.35 -0.63 -2.43
C ASP A 350 3.16 0.79 -1.93
N TYR A 351 2.69 0.95 -0.68
CA TYR A 351 2.53 2.25 -0.05
C TYR A 351 3.89 2.95 0.17
N ALA A 352 4.91 2.24 0.67
CA ALA A 352 6.24 2.80 0.88
C ALA A 352 6.87 3.27 -0.44
N ARG A 353 6.72 2.49 -1.52
CA ARG A 353 7.16 2.87 -2.88
C ARG A 353 6.42 4.11 -3.37
N TRP A 354 5.09 4.14 -3.28
CA TRP A 354 4.26 5.27 -3.65
C TRP A 354 4.65 6.53 -2.87
N PHE A 355 4.81 6.41 -1.55
CA PHE A 355 5.13 7.54 -0.68
C PHE A 355 6.51 8.13 -0.98
N SER A 356 7.48 7.28 -1.33
CA SER A 356 8.82 7.73 -1.75
C SER A 356 8.75 8.61 -3.00
N ALA A 357 7.95 8.19 -4.00
CA ALA A 357 7.76 8.95 -5.23
C ALA A 357 6.91 10.21 -5.02
N LEU A 358 6.00 10.19 -4.04
CA LEU A 358 5.12 11.33 -3.72
C LEU A 358 5.92 12.61 -3.48
N GLY A 359 6.99 12.56 -2.70
CA GLY A 359 7.86 13.69 -2.42
C GLY A 359 8.52 14.30 -3.66
N LEU A 360 8.75 13.50 -4.70
CA LEU A 360 9.36 13.92 -5.95
C LEU A 360 8.37 14.58 -6.91
N HIS A 361 7.08 14.23 -6.85
CA HIS A 361 6.07 14.62 -7.84
C HIS A 361 4.97 15.52 -7.32
N ALA A 362 4.59 15.42 -6.03
CA ALA A 362 3.49 16.21 -5.50
C ALA A 362 3.82 17.72 -5.48
N HIS A 363 2.84 18.53 -5.88
CA HIS A 363 2.90 19.99 -5.81
C HIS A 363 2.49 20.51 -4.42
N GLY A 364 1.59 19.79 -3.77
CA GLY A 364 1.09 20.00 -2.42
C GLY A 364 0.29 18.79 -1.98
N LEU A 365 -0.12 18.73 -0.73
CA LEU A 365 -0.87 17.62 -0.14
C LEU A 365 -2.24 18.09 0.34
N LEU A 366 -3.28 17.30 0.10
CA LEU A 366 -4.50 17.33 0.88
C LEU A 366 -4.45 16.21 1.91
N CYS A 367 -4.86 16.46 3.14
CA CYS A 367 -4.92 15.46 4.20
C CYS A 367 -6.27 15.57 4.90
N ASN A 368 -6.77 14.49 5.48
CA ASN A 368 -8.05 14.48 6.17
C ASN A 368 -7.97 14.94 7.64
N SER A 369 -6.76 15.07 8.20
CA SER A 369 -6.54 15.50 9.57
C SER A 369 -5.18 16.17 9.75
N GLU A 370 -5.03 16.94 10.82
CA GLU A 370 -3.73 17.49 11.24
C GLU A 370 -2.75 16.36 11.59
N ASN A 371 -3.26 15.26 12.16
CA ASN A 371 -2.46 14.08 12.44
C ASN A 371 -1.86 13.50 11.15
N THR A 372 -2.70 13.25 10.13
CA THR A 372 -2.21 12.72 8.83
C THR A 372 -1.23 13.68 8.15
N LEU A 373 -1.48 14.99 8.20
CA LEU A 373 -0.55 15.98 7.64
C LEU A 373 0.80 15.96 8.36
N ARG A 374 0.80 15.86 9.68
CA ARG A 374 2.02 15.76 10.49
C ARG A 374 2.80 14.49 10.18
N ASP A 375 2.13 13.34 10.09
CA ASP A 375 2.74 12.07 9.74
C ASP A 375 3.36 12.13 8.34
N ALA A 376 2.62 12.62 7.36
CA ALA A 376 3.11 12.75 5.99
C ALA A 376 4.34 13.68 5.91
N GLN A 377 4.31 14.83 6.59
CA GLN A 377 5.44 15.75 6.64
C GLN A 377 6.65 15.16 7.38
N HIS A 378 6.42 14.42 8.47
CA HIS A 378 7.47 13.73 9.20
C HIS A 378 8.16 12.68 8.32
N GLN A 379 7.41 11.80 7.69
CA GLN A 379 7.93 10.77 6.80
C GLN A 379 8.65 11.35 5.58
N LEU A 380 8.10 12.41 4.97
CA LEU A 380 8.78 13.13 3.87
C LEU A 380 10.07 13.78 4.32
N GLY A 381 10.08 14.37 5.52
CA GLY A 381 11.29 14.98 6.10
C GLY A 381 12.42 14.01 6.37
N GLN A 382 12.11 12.72 6.60
CA GLN A 382 13.13 11.67 6.76
C GLN A 382 13.81 11.33 5.43
N ILE A 383 13.06 11.28 4.33
CA ILE A 383 13.59 10.89 3.01
C ILE A 383 14.09 12.06 2.17
N LEU A 384 13.55 13.25 2.38
CA LEU A 384 13.87 14.49 1.67
C LEU A 384 14.10 15.63 2.68
N PRO A 385 15.22 15.61 3.42
CA PRO A 385 15.52 16.65 4.40
C PRO A 385 15.54 18.04 3.73
N GLY A 386 14.75 18.98 4.25
CA GLY A 386 14.63 20.34 3.72
C GLY A 386 13.50 20.56 2.72
N LEU A 387 12.88 19.52 2.15
CA LEU A 387 11.69 19.67 1.33
C LEU A 387 10.48 19.97 2.22
N LYS A 388 9.85 21.12 2.02
CA LYS A 388 8.60 21.50 2.68
C LYS A 388 7.48 21.53 1.65
N LEU A 389 6.78 20.40 1.48
CA LEU A 389 5.56 20.39 0.67
C LEU A 389 4.44 21.12 1.42
N PRO A 390 3.75 22.08 0.78
CA PRO A 390 2.59 22.71 1.38
C PRO A 390 1.46 21.68 1.53
N GLY A 391 0.76 21.69 2.63
CA GLY A 391 -0.38 20.83 2.90
C GLY A 391 -1.61 21.62 3.33
N HIS A 392 -2.80 21.05 3.12
CA HIS A 392 -4.07 21.58 3.63
C HIS A 392 -4.90 20.43 4.19
N VAL A 393 -5.55 20.69 5.34
CA VAL A 393 -6.41 19.69 5.99
C VAL A 393 -7.86 19.91 5.60
N ILE A 394 -8.48 18.86 5.09
CA ILE A 394 -9.89 18.79 4.73
C ILE A 394 -10.57 17.83 5.72
N ARG A 395 -11.24 18.35 6.70
CA ARG A 395 -11.92 17.52 7.72
C ARG A 395 -13.09 16.76 7.10
N LEU A 396 -13.19 15.46 7.42
CA LEU A 396 -14.21 14.57 6.88
C LEU A 396 -15.42 14.47 7.84
N ASP A 397 -15.97 15.59 8.23
CA ASP A 397 -17.11 15.73 9.13
C ASP A 397 -18.43 16.02 8.37
N ALA A 398 -18.55 15.49 7.14
CA ALA A 398 -19.74 15.68 6.32
C ALA A 398 -20.94 14.85 6.83
N ASP A 399 -22.15 15.37 6.57
CA ASP A 399 -23.40 14.70 6.93
C ASP A 399 -23.63 13.43 6.11
N PRO A 400 -23.65 12.22 6.73
CA PRO A 400 -23.91 10.98 6.02
C PRO A 400 -25.37 10.85 5.52
N ARG A 401 -26.31 11.68 6.05
CA ARG A 401 -27.74 11.63 5.73
C ARG A 401 -28.10 12.26 4.40
N SER A 402 -27.13 12.82 3.67
CA SER A 402 -27.38 13.50 2.38
C SER A 402 -27.69 12.54 1.23
N VAL A 403 -27.72 11.24 1.45
CA VAL A 403 -28.14 10.22 0.49
C VAL A 403 -29.66 10.15 0.42
N ALA A 404 -30.19 10.09 -0.80
CA ALA A 404 -31.61 10.23 -1.14
C ALA A 404 -32.60 9.51 -0.19
N THR A 405 -33.69 10.21 0.11
CA THR A 405 -34.82 9.63 0.86
C THR A 405 -35.39 8.40 0.13
N PRO A 406 -35.59 7.27 0.80
CA PRO A 406 -36.13 6.06 0.16
C PRO A 406 -37.54 6.30 -0.33
N THR A 407 -37.78 6.13 -1.61
CA THR A 407 -39.13 5.95 -2.15
C THR A 407 -39.41 4.44 -2.17
N GLY A 408 -39.96 3.90 -1.10
CA GLY A 408 -40.43 2.51 -1.05
C GLY A 408 -40.15 1.81 0.30
N ASP A 409 -40.96 0.82 0.60
CA ASP A 409 -40.87 -0.10 1.75
C ASP A 409 -39.63 -1.02 1.59
N ALA A 410 -38.43 -0.44 1.66
CA ALA A 410 -37.20 -1.23 1.65
C ALA A 410 -37.20 -2.10 2.92
N SER A 411 -37.35 -3.40 2.74
CA SER A 411 -37.26 -4.40 3.78
C SER A 411 -35.92 -4.26 4.49
N LEU A 412 -35.88 -3.58 5.64
CA LEU A 412 -34.70 -3.41 6.49
C LEU A 412 -34.35 -4.76 7.14
N SER A 413 -33.74 -5.66 6.38
CA SER A 413 -33.43 -7.03 6.78
C SER A 413 -32.53 -7.07 8.03
N ALA A 414 -31.58 -6.13 8.15
CA ALA A 414 -30.73 -5.99 9.31
C ALA A 414 -31.51 -5.72 10.62
N LEU A 415 -32.61 -5.00 10.55
CA LEU A 415 -33.44 -4.71 11.73
C LEU A 415 -34.33 -5.87 12.16
N ARG A 416 -34.58 -6.85 11.28
CA ARG A 416 -35.35 -8.07 11.63
C ARG A 416 -34.60 -8.98 12.60
N LEU A 417 -33.27 -8.81 12.74
CA LEU A 417 -32.44 -9.52 13.68
C LEU A 417 -32.60 -9.01 15.12
N LEU A 418 -33.25 -7.86 15.31
CA LEU A 418 -33.50 -7.22 16.60
C LEU A 418 -34.96 -7.44 17.02
N ARG A 419 -35.14 -7.72 18.30
CA ARG A 419 -36.48 -7.73 18.88
C ARG A 419 -37.01 -6.30 19.05
N PRO A 420 -38.30 -6.06 18.92
CA PRO A 420 -38.87 -4.75 19.21
C PRO A 420 -38.47 -4.26 20.60
N GLY A 421 -37.86 -3.07 20.67
CA GLY A 421 -37.41 -2.49 21.95
C GLY A 421 -36.06 -3.00 22.47
N GLU A 422 -35.39 -3.91 21.77
CA GLU A 422 -34.05 -4.40 22.15
C GLU A 422 -32.98 -3.31 21.98
N SER A 423 -32.24 -3.02 23.07
CA SER A 423 -31.14 -2.07 23.05
C SER A 423 -29.86 -2.69 22.45
N PHE A 424 -29.17 -1.96 21.61
CA PHE A 424 -27.90 -2.40 21.04
C PHE A 424 -26.89 -1.24 20.92
N ALA A 425 -25.60 -1.60 20.99
CA ALA A 425 -24.49 -0.74 20.61
C ALA A 425 -24.05 -1.09 19.18
N LEU A 426 -23.51 -0.13 18.46
CA LEU A 426 -23.09 -0.29 17.06
C LEU A 426 -21.58 -0.09 16.92
N PHE A 427 -20.92 -0.98 16.15
CA PHE A 427 -19.51 -0.88 15.78
C PHE A 427 -19.39 -1.03 14.26
N VAL A 428 -19.09 0.07 13.57
CA VAL A 428 -18.99 0.12 12.11
C VAL A 428 -17.52 0.14 11.70
N ALA A 429 -17.01 -0.99 11.29
CA ALA A 429 -15.63 -1.14 10.78
C ALA A 429 -15.44 -2.50 10.10
N THR A 430 -14.58 -2.58 9.10
CA THR A 430 -14.01 -3.86 8.63
C THR A 430 -13.40 -4.59 9.82
N ILE A 431 -13.69 -5.89 9.97
CA ILE A 431 -13.11 -6.70 11.04
C ILE A 431 -11.68 -7.05 10.64
N GLU A 432 -10.74 -6.23 11.07
CA GLU A 432 -9.32 -6.37 10.81
C GLU A 432 -8.50 -6.08 12.08
N SER A 433 -7.25 -6.54 12.13
CA SER A 433 -6.37 -6.35 13.29
C SER A 433 -6.34 -4.90 13.77
N ARG A 434 -6.16 -3.96 12.85
CA ARG A 434 -6.05 -2.53 13.16
C ARG A 434 -7.27 -1.95 13.88
N LYS A 435 -8.48 -2.42 13.58
CA LYS A 435 -9.74 -1.96 14.20
C LYS A 435 -10.00 -2.59 15.57
N ASP A 436 -9.13 -3.50 15.97
CA ASP A 436 -9.06 -4.11 17.30
C ASP A 436 -10.43 -4.54 17.89
N HIS A 437 -11.18 -5.29 17.08
CA HIS A 437 -12.41 -5.92 17.52
C HIS A 437 -12.16 -6.87 18.69
N LEU A 438 -10.95 -7.42 18.81
CA LEU A 438 -10.56 -8.31 19.90
C LEU A 438 -10.71 -7.65 21.27
N LEU A 439 -10.22 -6.41 21.42
CA LEU A 439 -10.35 -5.64 22.66
C LEU A 439 -11.82 -5.42 23.02
N VAL A 440 -12.62 -5.01 22.02
CA VAL A 440 -14.05 -4.74 22.23
C VAL A 440 -14.82 -6.01 22.58
N PHE A 441 -14.53 -7.14 21.92
CA PHE A 441 -15.14 -8.44 22.23
C PHE A 441 -14.78 -8.92 23.64
N ASN A 442 -13.53 -8.75 24.07
CA ASN A 442 -13.11 -9.05 25.43
C ASN A 442 -13.86 -8.17 26.45
N ALA A 443 -14.03 -6.87 26.16
CA ALA A 443 -14.79 -5.97 27.01
C ALA A 443 -16.26 -6.45 27.12
N TRP A 444 -16.91 -6.80 26.01
CA TRP A 444 -18.29 -7.33 26.00
C TRP A 444 -18.40 -8.64 26.78
N LEU A 445 -17.45 -9.56 26.63
CA LEU A 445 -17.44 -10.83 27.36
C LEU A 445 -17.38 -10.60 28.88
N GLN A 446 -16.54 -9.68 29.33
CA GLN A 446 -16.45 -9.37 30.74
C GLN A 446 -17.70 -8.66 31.28
N LEU A 447 -18.29 -7.74 30.49
CA LEU A 447 -19.55 -7.08 30.84
C LEU A 447 -20.67 -8.12 30.99
N LEU A 448 -20.81 -9.06 30.06
CA LEU A 448 -21.79 -10.13 30.09
C LEU A 448 -21.64 -11.02 31.35
N ARG A 449 -20.40 -11.38 31.69
CA ARG A 449 -20.12 -12.19 32.90
C ARG A 449 -20.37 -11.44 34.18
N ARG A 450 -20.10 -10.13 34.21
CA ARG A 450 -20.27 -9.31 35.41
C ARG A 450 -21.73 -8.89 35.65
N HIS A 451 -22.45 -8.51 34.62
CA HIS A 451 -23.78 -7.87 34.74
C HIS A 451 -24.93 -8.75 34.22
N GLY A 452 -24.61 -9.80 33.46
CA GLY A 452 -25.60 -10.69 32.84
C GLY A 452 -26.15 -10.15 31.51
N ALA A 453 -26.52 -11.08 30.63
CA ALA A 453 -26.98 -10.80 29.27
C ALA A 453 -28.23 -9.91 29.17
N ALA A 454 -29.08 -9.90 30.18
CA ALA A 454 -30.32 -9.10 30.19
C ALA A 454 -30.06 -7.59 30.37
N LYS A 455 -28.91 -7.21 30.93
CA LYS A 455 -28.57 -5.83 31.24
C LYS A 455 -27.57 -5.20 30.26
N VAL A 456 -26.79 -6.02 29.53
CA VAL A 456 -25.80 -5.57 28.57
C VAL A 456 -26.46 -5.50 27.19
N PRO A 457 -26.35 -4.36 26.46
CA PRO A 457 -26.90 -4.25 25.12
C PRO A 457 -26.22 -5.22 24.16
N ARG A 458 -26.92 -5.70 23.12
CA ARG A 458 -26.26 -6.44 22.03
C ARG A 458 -25.23 -5.55 21.34
N LEU A 459 -24.19 -6.16 20.80
CA LEU A 459 -23.22 -5.47 19.94
C LEU A 459 -23.47 -5.88 18.49
N ILE A 460 -23.76 -4.89 17.64
CA ILE A 460 -23.89 -5.10 16.20
C ILE A 460 -22.61 -4.56 15.56
N CYS A 461 -21.88 -5.45 14.88
CA CYS A 461 -20.70 -5.12 14.12
C CYS A 461 -21.05 -5.09 12.64
N VAL A 462 -20.88 -3.94 12.00
CA VAL A 462 -21.09 -3.75 10.56
C VAL A 462 -19.77 -3.69 9.84
N GLY A 463 -19.50 -4.69 9.01
CA GLY A 463 -18.29 -4.79 8.20
C GLY A 463 -17.92 -6.23 7.89
N LYS A 464 -17.27 -6.41 6.73
CA LYS A 464 -16.75 -7.73 6.32
C LYS A 464 -15.48 -8.09 7.11
N ALA A 465 -15.15 -9.38 7.16
CA ALA A 465 -13.83 -9.83 7.61
C ALA A 465 -12.76 -9.32 6.65
N GLY A 466 -11.75 -8.68 7.20
CA GLY A 466 -10.56 -8.18 6.52
C GLY A 466 -9.32 -8.99 6.92
N TRP A 467 -8.16 -8.42 6.69
CA TRP A 467 -6.88 -9.06 7.00
C TRP A 467 -6.60 -9.11 8.50
N HIS A 468 -5.93 -10.17 8.94
CA HIS A 468 -5.55 -10.41 10.34
C HIS A 468 -6.74 -10.35 11.32
N SER A 469 -7.92 -10.84 10.88
CA SER A 469 -9.15 -10.85 11.67
C SER A 469 -9.31 -12.09 12.56
N GLU A 470 -8.43 -13.06 12.45
CA GLU A 470 -8.54 -14.42 13.00
C GLU A 470 -8.70 -14.41 14.52
N ALA A 471 -7.93 -13.59 15.23
CA ALA A 471 -7.97 -13.55 16.70
C ALA A 471 -9.33 -13.10 17.23
N ALA A 472 -9.93 -12.08 16.63
CA ALA A 472 -11.26 -11.59 17.01
C ALA A 472 -12.36 -12.61 16.67
N LEU A 473 -12.30 -13.20 15.48
CA LEU A 473 -13.27 -14.19 15.02
C LEU A 473 -13.18 -15.49 15.82
N ASN A 474 -11.98 -15.96 16.16
CA ASN A 474 -11.77 -17.13 17.01
C ASN A 474 -12.33 -16.91 18.42
N LEU A 475 -12.13 -15.73 19.03
CA LEU A 475 -12.75 -15.41 20.30
C LEU A 475 -14.28 -15.48 20.22
N LEU A 476 -14.88 -14.89 19.17
CA LEU A 476 -16.31 -14.89 18.96
C LEU A 476 -16.86 -16.33 18.78
N GLN A 477 -16.16 -17.17 18.00
CA GLN A 477 -16.55 -18.56 17.73
C GLN A 477 -16.45 -19.46 18.95
N ASN A 478 -15.54 -19.19 19.89
CA ASN A 478 -15.30 -20.04 21.03
C ASN A 478 -15.96 -19.57 22.35
N ALA A 479 -16.60 -18.39 22.35
CA ALA A 479 -17.29 -17.85 23.51
C ALA A 479 -18.82 -17.85 23.28
N PRO A 480 -19.59 -18.83 23.85
CA PRO A 480 -21.04 -18.93 23.65
C PRO A 480 -21.81 -17.69 24.09
N GLU A 481 -21.33 -16.98 25.10
CA GLU A 481 -21.92 -15.72 25.56
C GLU A 481 -21.85 -14.64 24.45
N LEU A 482 -20.70 -14.54 23.76
CA LEU A 482 -20.51 -13.59 22.66
C LEU A 482 -21.35 -13.96 21.43
N GLN A 483 -21.37 -15.25 21.05
CA GLN A 483 -22.16 -15.73 19.91
C GLN A 483 -23.65 -15.36 20.00
N ARG A 484 -24.20 -15.34 21.21
CA ARG A 484 -25.60 -14.96 21.45
C ARG A 484 -25.81 -13.45 21.50
N HIS A 485 -24.77 -12.68 21.70
CA HIS A 485 -24.86 -11.25 22.01
C HIS A 485 -24.25 -10.34 20.94
N ILE A 486 -23.32 -10.84 20.13
CA ILE A 486 -22.70 -10.11 19.04
C ILE A 486 -23.30 -10.58 17.70
N VAL A 487 -23.64 -9.62 16.85
CA VAL A 487 -24.15 -9.85 15.49
C VAL A 487 -23.18 -9.24 14.50
N LEU A 488 -22.71 -10.05 13.56
CA LEU A 488 -21.87 -9.57 12.45
C LEU A 488 -22.76 -9.35 11.22
N LEU A 489 -22.69 -8.16 10.63
CA LEU A 489 -23.38 -7.78 9.40
C LEU A 489 -22.34 -7.42 8.33
N PRO A 490 -21.90 -8.38 7.51
CA PRO A 490 -20.81 -8.16 6.57
C PRO A 490 -21.20 -7.31 5.36
N ARG A 491 -22.48 -7.24 5.04
CA ARG A 491 -23.03 -6.49 3.91
C ARG A 491 -24.39 -5.92 4.28
N ILE A 492 -24.50 -4.61 4.25
CA ILE A 492 -25.76 -3.90 4.41
C ILE A 492 -25.76 -2.69 3.46
N SER A 493 -26.95 -2.24 3.10
CA SER A 493 -27.11 -0.99 2.33
C SER A 493 -26.90 0.24 3.23
N ASP A 494 -26.68 1.39 2.60
CA ASP A 494 -26.57 2.66 3.33
C ASP A 494 -27.85 3.00 4.10
N LEU A 495 -29.02 2.60 3.59
CA LEU A 495 -30.30 2.77 4.28
C LEU A 495 -30.40 1.91 5.56
N GLU A 496 -29.92 0.66 5.52
CA GLU A 496 -29.85 -0.20 6.69
C GLU A 496 -28.86 0.35 7.72
N LEU A 497 -27.71 0.86 7.27
CA LEU A 497 -26.72 1.49 8.15
C LEU A 497 -27.29 2.74 8.82
N GLN A 498 -27.99 3.60 8.07
CA GLN A 498 -28.71 4.74 8.61
C GLN A 498 -29.67 4.33 9.70
N ALA A 499 -30.53 3.33 9.43
CA ALA A 499 -31.50 2.84 10.40
C ALA A 499 -30.85 2.26 11.65
N LEU A 500 -29.66 1.65 11.55
CA LEU A 500 -28.88 1.18 12.70
C LEU A 500 -28.34 2.36 13.51
N TYR A 501 -27.77 3.38 12.88
CA TYR A 501 -27.34 4.59 13.59
C TYR A 501 -28.49 5.28 14.30
N GLU A 502 -29.65 5.43 13.67
CA GLU A 502 -30.82 6.06 14.27
C GLU A 502 -31.31 5.36 15.53
N ARG A 503 -31.20 4.01 15.59
CA ARG A 503 -31.78 3.18 16.64
C ARG A 503 -30.78 2.71 17.68
N CYS A 504 -29.46 2.73 17.42
CA CYS A 504 -28.48 2.28 18.41
C CYS A 504 -28.55 3.16 19.69
N ALA A 505 -28.18 2.58 20.81
CA ALA A 505 -28.08 3.30 22.08
C ALA A 505 -26.84 4.20 22.11
N PHE A 506 -25.75 3.72 21.57
CA PHE A 506 -24.45 4.42 21.42
C PHE A 506 -23.60 3.65 20.40
N THR A 507 -22.44 4.21 20.04
CA THR A 507 -21.48 3.53 19.20
C THR A 507 -20.15 3.31 19.89
N VAL A 508 -19.43 2.26 19.50
CA VAL A 508 -18.04 2.02 19.86
C VAL A 508 -17.23 2.07 18.59
N TYR A 509 -16.12 2.77 18.62
CA TYR A 509 -15.17 2.77 17.53
C TYR A 509 -13.75 2.71 18.07
N ASN A 510 -13.08 1.61 17.81
CA ASN A 510 -11.69 1.39 18.25
C ASN A 510 -10.79 1.13 17.04
N SER A 511 -9.53 1.54 17.16
CA SER A 511 -8.50 1.26 16.17
C SER A 511 -7.12 1.51 16.80
N TYR A 512 -6.09 0.86 16.31
CA TYR A 512 -4.70 1.14 16.69
C TYR A 512 -4.20 2.46 16.10
N TYR A 513 -4.65 2.84 14.92
CA TYR A 513 -4.29 4.10 14.27
C TYR A 513 -5.26 4.47 13.15
N GLU A 514 -5.56 5.76 12.96
CA GLU A 514 -6.48 6.25 11.94
C GLU A 514 -6.04 7.59 11.34
N GLY A 515 -6.37 7.77 10.05
CA GLY A 515 -6.29 9.07 9.40
C GLY A 515 -7.46 10.01 9.74
N TRP A 516 -8.66 9.44 10.05
CA TRP A 516 -9.83 10.20 10.51
C TRP A 516 -10.70 9.42 11.47
N GLY A 517 -11.52 8.52 10.98
CA GLY A 517 -12.53 7.78 11.74
C GLY A 517 -13.95 8.22 11.38
N LEU A 518 -14.33 8.06 10.10
CA LEU A 518 -15.68 8.42 9.61
C LEU A 518 -16.83 7.92 10.50
N PRO A 519 -16.82 6.66 11.03
CA PRO A 519 -17.89 6.19 11.90
C PRO A 519 -18.10 7.01 13.17
N ILE A 520 -17.09 7.77 13.63
CA ILE A 520 -17.22 8.69 14.77
C ILE A 520 -18.08 9.90 14.36
N THR A 521 -17.72 10.57 13.28
CA THR A 521 -18.45 11.75 12.79
C THR A 521 -19.83 11.37 12.26
N GLU A 522 -19.98 10.18 11.64
CA GLU A 522 -21.27 9.61 11.27
C GLU A 522 -22.19 9.43 12.49
N ALA A 523 -21.71 8.74 13.54
CA ALA A 523 -22.50 8.53 14.75
C ALA A 523 -22.93 9.86 15.41
N MET A 524 -22.03 10.85 15.46
CA MET A 524 -22.33 12.17 15.99
C MET A 524 -23.38 12.91 15.15
N ALA A 525 -23.39 12.75 13.85
CA ALA A 525 -24.42 13.31 12.96
C ALA A 525 -25.83 12.79 13.31
N TYR A 526 -25.93 11.55 13.82
CA TYR A 526 -27.17 10.97 14.36
C TYR A 526 -27.39 11.27 15.86
N GLY A 527 -26.57 12.12 16.45
CA GLY A 527 -26.68 12.50 17.88
C GLY A 527 -26.32 11.38 18.84
N LYS A 528 -25.52 10.38 18.41
CA LYS A 528 -25.14 9.22 19.22
C LYS A 528 -23.82 9.45 19.94
N VAL A 529 -23.77 8.99 21.19
CA VAL A 529 -22.52 8.95 21.96
C VAL A 529 -21.56 7.96 21.30
N VAL A 530 -20.29 8.33 21.19
CA VAL A 530 -19.22 7.50 20.68
C VAL A 530 -18.22 7.20 21.79
N VAL A 531 -17.92 5.93 22.03
CA VAL A 531 -16.81 5.48 22.88
C VAL A 531 -15.64 5.14 21.97
N THR A 532 -14.50 5.85 22.11
CA THR A 532 -13.36 5.69 21.21
C THR A 532 -12.02 5.83 21.96
N ALA A 533 -10.94 5.31 21.36
CA ALA A 533 -9.59 5.44 21.92
C ALA A 533 -9.05 6.89 21.77
N ARG A 534 -8.26 7.35 22.74
CA ARG A 534 -7.69 8.71 22.75
C ARG A 534 -6.33 8.75 22.09
N HIS A 535 -6.28 8.67 20.78
CA HIS A 535 -5.05 8.87 20.00
C HIS A 535 -5.33 9.13 18.51
N SER A 536 -4.27 9.43 17.74
CA SER A 536 -4.29 9.72 16.31
C SER A 536 -5.42 10.70 15.92
N ALA A 537 -5.92 10.63 14.73
CA ALA A 537 -7.02 11.49 14.26
C ALA A 537 -8.38 11.18 14.92
N LEU A 538 -8.50 10.13 15.74
CA LEU A 538 -9.73 9.85 16.50
C LEU A 538 -10.08 10.99 17.44
N CYS A 539 -9.06 11.71 17.97
CA CYS A 539 -9.26 12.89 18.78
C CYS A 539 -9.80 14.08 17.98
N GLU A 540 -9.40 14.22 16.73
CA GLU A 540 -9.91 15.27 15.82
C GLU A 540 -11.35 14.97 15.39
N ALA A 541 -11.65 13.72 15.05
CA ALA A 541 -12.99 13.28 14.65
C ALA A 541 -14.00 13.37 15.81
N GLY A 542 -13.59 12.99 17.03
CA GLY A 542 -14.47 12.94 18.19
C GLY A 542 -14.56 14.27 18.97
N GLY A 543 -13.57 15.14 18.82
CA GLY A 543 -13.51 16.45 19.50
C GLY A 543 -13.76 16.34 21.00
N GLU A 544 -14.54 17.29 21.54
CA GLU A 544 -14.95 17.33 22.96
C GLU A 544 -16.12 16.41 23.29
N ALA A 545 -16.83 15.91 22.25
CA ALA A 545 -18.10 15.22 22.41
C ALA A 545 -17.99 13.68 22.50
N ALA A 546 -16.82 13.09 22.19
CA ALA A 546 -16.60 11.66 22.33
C ALA A 546 -16.24 11.27 23.78
N VAL A 547 -16.59 10.06 24.16
CA VAL A 547 -16.14 9.43 25.41
C VAL A 547 -14.85 8.66 25.13
N TYR A 548 -13.75 9.16 25.64
CA TYR A 548 -12.43 8.61 25.38
C TYR A 548 -11.98 7.59 26.42
N PHE A 549 -11.31 6.54 25.95
CA PHE A 549 -10.56 5.62 26.80
C PHE A 549 -9.07 5.58 26.38
N THR A 550 -8.23 5.15 27.30
CA THR A 550 -6.80 4.95 27.08
C THR A 550 -6.59 3.86 26.03
N PRO A 551 -5.83 4.12 24.97
CA PRO A 551 -5.58 3.13 23.91
C PRO A 551 -5.14 1.78 24.48
N GLN A 552 -5.70 0.69 23.93
CA GLN A 552 -5.42 -0.71 24.29
C GLN A 552 -5.70 -1.08 25.76
N SER A 553 -6.29 -0.17 26.56
CA SER A 553 -6.64 -0.43 27.94
C SER A 553 -8.03 -1.07 28.06
N LEU A 554 -8.10 -2.39 28.23
CA LEU A 554 -9.32 -3.10 28.50
C LEU A 554 -10.04 -2.61 29.77
N PRO A 555 -9.35 -2.35 30.90
CA PRO A 555 -10.02 -1.83 32.09
C PRO A 555 -10.66 -0.46 31.88
N ASP A 556 -9.97 0.46 31.18
CA ASP A 556 -10.52 1.81 30.95
C ASP A 556 -11.69 1.76 29.94
N LEU A 557 -11.57 0.96 28.87
CA LEU A 557 -12.67 0.72 27.94
C LEU A 557 -13.92 0.19 28.68
N GLN A 558 -13.74 -0.78 29.60
CA GLN A 558 -14.82 -1.33 30.40
C GLN A 558 -15.49 -0.26 31.28
N GLU A 559 -14.69 0.55 31.99
CA GLU A 559 -15.22 1.66 32.81
C GLU A 559 -16.07 2.61 31.98
N LYS A 560 -15.59 3.01 30.78
CA LYS A 560 -16.35 3.92 29.91
C LYS A 560 -17.61 3.27 29.37
N LEU A 561 -17.54 2.00 29.00
CA LEU A 561 -18.72 1.23 28.55
C LEU A 561 -19.75 1.08 29.68
N GLU A 562 -19.32 0.68 30.88
CA GLU A 562 -20.22 0.58 32.06
C GLU A 562 -20.93 1.91 32.33
N ARG A 563 -20.18 3.01 32.26
CA ARG A 563 -20.74 4.34 32.48
C ARG A 563 -21.75 4.73 31.40
N VAL A 564 -21.48 4.45 30.12
CA VAL A 564 -22.41 4.75 29.01
C VAL A 564 -23.63 3.83 29.05
N ILE A 565 -23.48 2.55 29.46
CA ILE A 565 -24.57 1.57 29.51
C ILE A 565 -25.50 1.83 30.71
N PHE A 566 -24.97 2.04 31.91
CA PHE A 566 -25.73 1.99 33.15
C PHE A 566 -26.02 3.37 33.76
N ASP A 567 -25.21 4.40 33.48
CA ASP A 567 -25.46 5.78 33.92
C ASP A 567 -26.22 6.53 32.81
N HIS A 568 -27.54 6.48 32.90
CA HIS A 568 -28.43 7.11 31.93
C HIS A 568 -28.34 8.65 31.93
N ASP A 569 -28.01 9.25 33.07
CA ASP A 569 -27.86 10.71 33.18
C ASP A 569 -26.58 11.14 32.47
N PHE A 570 -25.50 10.43 32.67
CA PHE A 570 -24.26 10.67 31.96
C PHE A 570 -24.47 10.50 30.44
N ARG A 571 -25.10 9.43 30.00
CA ARG A 571 -25.34 9.22 28.56
C ARG A 571 -26.17 10.34 27.96
N ARG A 572 -27.28 10.78 28.62
CA ARG A 572 -28.09 11.89 28.16
C ARG A 572 -27.31 13.20 28.09
N ALA A 573 -26.43 13.47 29.06
CA ALA A 573 -25.56 14.63 29.03
C ALA A 573 -24.59 14.60 27.86
N GLN A 574 -24.00 13.44 27.57
CA GLN A 574 -23.12 13.26 26.41
C GLN A 574 -23.89 13.39 25.07
N GLU A 575 -25.10 12.84 24.97
CA GLU A 575 -25.96 13.03 23.78
C GLU A 575 -26.30 14.51 23.54
N ALA A 576 -26.51 15.28 24.62
CA ALA A 576 -26.73 16.72 24.52
C ALA A 576 -25.46 17.44 24.00
N LEU A 577 -24.29 17.06 24.51
CA LEU A 577 -22.99 17.60 24.05
C LEU A 577 -22.73 17.24 22.58
N VAL A 578 -23.02 16.00 22.16
CA VAL A 578 -22.93 15.58 20.75
C VAL A 578 -23.84 16.44 19.87
N ARG A 579 -25.07 16.69 20.27
CA ARG A 579 -26.01 17.56 19.51
C ARG A 579 -25.55 19.01 19.42
N GLU A 580 -24.84 19.50 20.43
CA GLU A 580 -24.29 20.87 20.44
C GLU A 580 -23.03 20.98 19.58
N LYS A 581 -22.07 20.06 19.76
CA LYS A 581 -20.70 20.14 19.19
C LYS A 581 -20.52 19.31 17.92
N GLY A 582 -21.27 18.22 17.76
CA GLY A 582 -21.11 17.25 16.67
C GLY A 582 -21.93 17.59 15.41
N ARG A 583 -22.06 18.88 15.07
CA ARG A 583 -22.83 19.30 13.87
C ARG A 583 -22.05 18.99 12.59
N PRO A 584 -22.57 18.10 11.72
CA PRO A 584 -21.89 17.80 10.47
C PRO A 584 -21.99 18.96 9.49
N ARG A 585 -20.98 19.08 8.62
CA ARG A 585 -21.01 19.99 7.46
C ARG A 585 -21.73 19.32 6.28
N SER A 586 -22.14 20.11 5.30
CA SER A 586 -22.61 19.54 4.03
C SER A 586 -21.44 19.05 3.19
N TRP A 587 -21.68 18.06 2.34
CA TRP A 587 -20.70 17.65 1.32
C TRP A 587 -20.35 18.79 0.35
N SER A 588 -21.29 19.72 0.10
CA SER A 588 -20.99 20.93 -0.68
C SER A 588 -19.93 21.78 -0.02
N ALA A 589 -20.00 21.99 1.31
CA ALA A 589 -18.97 22.73 2.05
C ALA A 589 -17.61 22.03 2.03
N VAL A 590 -17.57 20.69 2.17
CA VAL A 590 -16.33 19.91 2.05
C VAL A 590 -15.75 20.00 0.64
N LYS A 591 -16.58 19.90 -0.40
CA LYS A 591 -16.19 20.09 -1.81
C LYS A 591 -15.63 21.49 -2.03
N ASP A 592 -16.30 22.53 -1.55
CA ASP A 592 -15.87 23.92 -1.72
C ASP A 592 -14.51 24.19 -1.04
N GLU A 593 -14.32 23.68 0.19
CA GLU A 593 -13.04 23.73 0.89
C GLU A 593 -11.95 22.99 0.10
N THR A 594 -12.23 21.79 -0.41
CA THR A 594 -11.29 20.99 -1.20
C THR A 594 -10.87 21.74 -2.47
N LEU A 595 -11.81 22.25 -3.25
CA LEU A 595 -11.52 23.00 -4.48
C LEU A 595 -10.76 24.30 -4.15
N GLY A 596 -11.16 25.02 -3.10
CA GLY A 596 -10.48 26.22 -2.63
C GLY A 596 -9.03 25.96 -2.23
N ALA A 597 -8.79 24.88 -1.47
CA ALA A 597 -7.44 24.45 -1.08
C ALA A 597 -6.59 24.09 -2.30
N VAL A 598 -7.14 23.33 -3.26
CA VAL A 598 -6.46 22.98 -4.52
C VAL A 598 -6.07 24.23 -5.31
N ILE A 599 -6.97 25.17 -5.48
CA ILE A 599 -6.69 26.45 -6.17
C ILE A 599 -5.61 27.24 -5.45
N GLY A 600 -5.67 27.29 -4.10
CA GLY A 600 -4.66 27.95 -3.27
C GLY A 600 -3.26 27.31 -3.41
N LEU A 601 -3.19 25.98 -3.41
CA LEU A 601 -1.96 25.24 -3.65
C LEU A 601 -1.43 25.45 -5.06
N ALA A 602 -2.30 25.41 -6.07
CA ALA A 602 -1.94 25.55 -7.48
C ALA A 602 -1.32 26.91 -7.83
N ARG A 603 -1.60 27.97 -7.06
CA ARG A 603 -1.00 29.30 -7.25
C ARG A 603 0.48 29.39 -6.86
N ARG A 604 1.00 28.41 -6.13
CA ARG A 604 2.41 28.36 -5.75
C ARG A 604 3.28 27.98 -6.95
N PRO A 605 4.55 28.45 -7.00
CA PRO A 605 5.44 28.03 -8.07
C PRO A 605 5.70 26.53 -8.00
N ALA A 606 5.75 25.86 -9.16
CA ALA A 606 6.14 24.47 -9.24
C ALA A 606 7.65 24.34 -8.96
N LEU A 607 8.03 23.30 -8.21
CA LEU A 607 9.41 22.96 -7.95
C LEU A 607 9.78 21.78 -8.88
N PRO A 608 10.68 21.97 -9.85
CA PRO A 608 11.18 20.87 -10.67
C PRO A 608 12.03 19.88 -9.84
N LEU A 609 12.25 18.68 -10.37
CA LEU A 609 12.93 17.60 -9.64
C LEU A 609 14.29 18.01 -9.10
N GLU A 610 15.09 18.70 -9.90
CA GLU A 610 16.43 19.19 -9.57
C GLU A 610 16.47 20.23 -8.44
N GLN A 611 15.35 20.87 -8.14
CA GLN A 611 15.21 21.78 -6.99
C GLN A 611 14.67 21.07 -5.75
N ARG A 612 14.15 19.85 -5.89
CA ARG A 612 13.64 19.04 -4.76
C ARG A 612 14.74 18.20 -4.15
N THR A 613 15.62 17.66 -4.98
CA THR A 613 16.64 16.70 -4.55
C THR A 613 17.76 16.62 -5.59
N ALA A 614 18.87 16.04 -5.18
CA ALA A 614 19.99 15.69 -6.07
C ALA A 614 20.43 14.25 -5.80
N LEU A 615 21.06 13.63 -6.79
CA LEU A 615 21.73 12.34 -6.63
C LEU A 615 22.88 12.48 -5.63
N ARG A 616 23.06 11.48 -4.80
CA ARG A 616 24.27 11.39 -3.96
C ARG A 616 25.42 10.88 -4.83
N LEU A 617 26.48 11.67 -4.96
CA LEU A 617 27.68 11.24 -5.68
C LEU A 617 28.30 10.01 -5.02
N GLY A 618 28.74 9.06 -5.83
CA GLY A 618 29.31 7.78 -5.39
C GLY A 618 28.26 6.73 -4.96
N ALA A 619 26.97 7.07 -4.89
CA ALA A 619 25.93 6.10 -4.62
C ALA A 619 25.54 5.35 -5.90
N ARG A 620 25.31 4.02 -5.78
CA ARG A 620 24.79 3.17 -6.85
C ARG A 620 23.26 3.18 -6.83
N TYR A 621 22.65 3.49 -7.95
CA TYR A 621 21.20 3.53 -8.14
C TYR A 621 20.76 2.32 -8.98
N MET A 622 19.95 1.45 -8.36
CA MET A 622 19.43 0.24 -9.00
C MET A 622 18.12 0.55 -9.70
N THR A 623 18.04 0.35 -11.00
CA THR A 623 16.82 0.61 -11.81
C THR A 623 15.89 -0.61 -11.86
N ARG A 624 15.88 -1.43 -10.82
CA ARG A 624 15.02 -2.60 -10.67
C ARG A 624 13.89 -2.34 -9.69
N ARG A 625 12.81 -3.10 -9.80
CA ARG A 625 11.74 -3.07 -8.82
C ARG A 625 12.28 -3.54 -7.47
N MET A 626 12.25 -2.66 -6.48
CA MET A 626 12.68 -2.96 -5.12
C MET A 626 11.47 -2.92 -4.19
N LEU A 627 11.23 -4.03 -3.49
CA LEU A 627 10.20 -4.11 -2.46
C LEU A 627 10.84 -3.65 -1.13
N ARG A 628 10.37 -2.55 -0.58
CA ARG A 628 10.84 -1.96 0.68
C ARG A 628 9.66 -1.76 1.62
N LEU A 629 9.90 -1.97 2.92
CA LEU A 629 8.90 -1.73 3.96
C LEU A 629 8.85 -0.28 4.44
N ARG A 630 9.88 0.50 4.09
CA ARG A 630 9.98 1.92 4.42
C ARG A 630 10.24 2.72 3.14
N PRO A 631 9.85 3.99 3.10
CA PRO A 631 10.16 4.87 1.99
C PRO A 631 11.68 4.92 1.71
N ASP A 632 12.05 4.83 0.43
CA ASP A 632 13.43 4.80 -0.04
C ASP A 632 13.63 5.81 -1.17
N LEU A 633 14.32 6.90 -0.86
CA LEU A 633 14.59 7.95 -1.84
C LEU A 633 15.45 7.44 -3.01
N GLY A 634 16.43 6.57 -2.75
CA GLY A 634 17.32 6.04 -3.79
C GLY A 634 16.54 5.23 -4.83
N ALA A 635 15.59 4.38 -4.39
CA ALA A 635 14.72 3.63 -5.28
C ALA A 635 13.77 4.56 -6.06
N ALA A 636 13.19 5.57 -5.40
CA ALA A 636 12.31 6.54 -6.05
C ALA A 636 13.06 7.41 -7.08
N LEU A 637 14.30 7.82 -6.78
CA LEU A 637 15.14 8.56 -7.72
C LEU A 637 15.56 7.70 -8.90
N ALA A 638 15.92 6.42 -8.68
CA ALA A 638 16.28 5.52 -9.76
C ALA A 638 15.15 5.35 -10.80
N ASP A 639 13.89 5.43 -10.36
CA ASP A 639 12.73 5.48 -11.26
C ASP A 639 12.49 6.89 -11.82
N ALA A 640 12.59 7.92 -10.99
CA ALA A 640 12.29 9.30 -11.39
C ALA A 640 13.24 9.88 -12.43
N VAL A 641 14.47 9.37 -12.52
CA VAL A 641 15.45 9.81 -13.54
C VAL A 641 15.23 9.17 -14.92
N LEU A 642 14.41 8.10 -15.02
CA LEU A 642 14.03 7.49 -16.30
C LEU A 642 13.04 8.43 -17.01
N ASP A 643 13.52 9.21 -17.97
CA ASP A 643 12.75 10.28 -18.61
C ASP A 643 12.16 9.87 -19.96
N GLY A 644 10.97 10.38 -20.26
CA GLY A 644 10.29 10.18 -21.52
C GLY A 644 9.64 8.78 -21.69
N PRO A 645 9.01 8.54 -22.86
CA PRO A 645 8.20 7.33 -23.12
C PRO A 645 9.05 6.11 -23.53
N ASN A 646 10.33 6.28 -23.83
CA ASN A 646 11.14 5.25 -24.45
C ASN A 646 11.78 4.25 -23.47
N TRP A 647 11.16 4.07 -22.31
CA TRP A 647 11.48 3.01 -21.36
C TRP A 647 10.35 2.00 -21.28
N PHE A 648 10.67 0.72 -21.12
CA PHE A 648 9.70 -0.28 -20.69
C PHE A 648 9.42 -0.14 -19.18
N PRO A 649 8.36 -0.77 -18.64
CA PRO A 649 8.16 -0.87 -17.19
C PRO A 649 9.39 -1.45 -16.49
N VAL A 650 9.65 -0.99 -15.26
CA VAL A 650 10.76 -1.49 -14.44
C VAL A 650 10.45 -2.94 -14.01
N GLU A 651 11.41 -3.84 -14.30
CA GLU A 651 11.37 -5.25 -13.94
C GLU A 651 12.23 -5.55 -12.69
N ASP A 652 12.21 -6.77 -12.18
CA ASP A 652 12.95 -7.17 -10.96
C ASP A 652 14.48 -7.13 -11.14
N TRP A 653 14.98 -7.11 -12.37
CA TRP A 653 16.40 -7.05 -12.69
C TRP A 653 16.87 -5.66 -13.14
N GLY A 654 16.00 -4.81 -13.68
CA GLY A 654 16.31 -3.52 -14.29
C GLY A 654 15.22 -3.03 -15.23
N VAL A 655 15.58 -2.26 -16.25
CA VAL A 655 14.65 -1.67 -17.21
C VAL A 655 15.19 -1.74 -18.64
N TRP A 656 14.34 -2.13 -19.60
CA TRP A 656 14.68 -2.11 -21.02
C TRP A 656 14.44 -0.75 -21.66
N CYS A 657 15.37 -0.31 -22.52
CA CYS A 657 15.10 0.75 -23.48
C CYS A 657 14.10 0.27 -24.53
N ARG A 658 13.22 1.16 -24.99
CA ARG A 658 12.48 0.96 -26.25
C ARG A 658 13.39 1.31 -27.44
N PRO A 659 13.02 0.92 -28.67
CA PRO A 659 13.71 1.42 -29.87
C PRO A 659 13.77 2.93 -29.90
N GLY A 660 14.92 3.48 -30.32
CA GLY A 660 15.18 4.91 -30.30
C GLY A 660 15.96 5.40 -29.09
N ILE A 661 15.74 6.64 -28.72
CA ILE A 661 16.49 7.33 -27.64
C ILE A 661 15.73 7.23 -26.32
N SER A 662 16.32 6.58 -25.34
CA SER A 662 15.89 6.56 -23.94
C SER A 662 16.76 7.54 -23.13
N THR A 663 16.14 8.40 -22.33
CA THR A 663 16.83 9.48 -21.63
C THR A 663 16.87 9.25 -20.13
N LEU A 664 18.02 9.55 -19.49
CA LEU A 664 18.15 9.72 -18.06
C LEU A 664 18.34 11.22 -17.77
N ARG A 665 17.56 11.76 -16.83
CA ARG A 665 17.74 13.12 -16.31
C ARG A 665 18.27 13.04 -14.89
N LEU A 666 19.56 13.30 -14.73
CA LEU A 666 20.30 13.13 -13.49
C LEU A 666 20.44 14.49 -12.76
N PRO A 667 19.65 14.72 -11.67
CA PRO A 667 19.83 15.92 -10.86
C PRO A 667 21.10 15.79 -10.01
N LEU A 668 22.06 16.66 -10.23
CA LEU A 668 23.38 16.61 -9.59
C LEU A 668 23.49 17.64 -8.46
N PRO A 669 24.20 17.32 -7.37
CA PRO A 669 24.44 18.25 -6.28
C PRO A 669 25.44 19.35 -6.69
N ALA A 670 25.46 20.43 -5.92
CA ALA A 670 26.36 21.58 -6.16
C ALA A 670 27.83 21.18 -6.26
N GLU A 671 28.26 20.11 -5.58
CA GLU A 671 29.62 19.59 -5.63
C GLU A 671 30.03 19.03 -7.00
N ALA A 672 29.08 18.79 -7.88
CA ALA A 672 29.31 18.33 -9.25
C ALA A 672 29.49 19.48 -10.24
N THR A 673 29.24 20.72 -9.83
CA THR A 673 29.26 21.92 -10.71
C THR A 673 30.60 22.15 -11.37
N ASP A 674 31.69 22.10 -10.60
CA ASP A 674 33.03 22.44 -11.03
C ASP A 674 33.97 21.23 -11.07
N ALA A 675 33.47 20.02 -10.80
CA ALA A 675 34.28 18.81 -10.75
C ALA A 675 34.12 17.98 -12.02
N ALA A 676 35.20 17.43 -12.54
CA ALA A 676 35.15 16.40 -13.56
C ALA A 676 34.45 15.14 -12.95
N LEU A 677 33.54 14.53 -13.71
CA LEU A 677 32.69 13.46 -13.27
C LEU A 677 33.02 12.14 -13.97
N ARG A 678 32.66 11.04 -13.36
CA ARG A 678 32.67 9.71 -13.97
C ARG A 678 31.31 9.07 -13.81
N LEU A 679 30.71 8.68 -14.93
CA LEU A 679 29.45 7.92 -14.98
C LEU A 679 29.77 6.44 -15.21
N TYR A 680 29.18 5.58 -14.41
CA TYR A 680 29.13 4.15 -14.60
C TYR A 680 27.72 3.74 -15.00
N LEU A 681 27.59 2.97 -16.09
CA LEU A 681 26.34 2.35 -16.52
C LEU A 681 26.53 0.84 -16.52
N GLU A 682 25.73 0.11 -15.77
CA GLU A 682 25.64 -1.35 -15.84
C GLU A 682 24.52 -1.71 -16.80
N LEU A 683 24.90 -2.26 -17.95
CA LEU A 683 24.00 -2.50 -19.07
C LEU A 683 23.86 -4.01 -19.33
N ARG A 684 22.64 -4.41 -19.69
CA ARG A 684 22.29 -5.73 -20.17
C ARG A 684 22.11 -5.69 -21.69
N PRO A 685 22.78 -6.57 -22.45
CA PRO A 685 22.54 -6.66 -23.88
C PRO A 685 21.15 -7.27 -24.17
N PRO A 686 20.53 -6.93 -25.29
CA PRO A 686 19.47 -7.77 -25.86
C PRO A 686 20.03 -9.15 -26.27
N PRO A 687 19.21 -10.10 -26.74
CA PRO A 687 19.66 -11.46 -27.10
C PRO A 687 20.60 -11.53 -28.30
N VAL A 688 21.08 -10.44 -28.82
CA VAL A 688 22.06 -10.31 -29.89
C VAL A 688 23.05 -9.21 -29.56
N ASP A 689 24.26 -9.30 -30.12
CA ASP A 689 25.26 -8.24 -30.01
C ASP A 689 24.74 -6.96 -30.67
N CYS A 690 24.94 -5.82 -29.99
CA CYS A 690 24.49 -4.54 -30.51
C CYS A 690 25.41 -3.39 -30.09
N THR A 691 25.36 -2.32 -30.84
CA THR A 691 26.02 -1.06 -30.52
C THR A 691 25.01 -0.10 -29.89
N LEU A 692 25.40 0.54 -28.77
CA LEU A 692 24.65 1.58 -28.10
C LEU A 692 25.41 2.90 -28.18
N ASN A 693 24.78 3.93 -28.72
CA ASN A 693 25.35 5.29 -28.68
C ASN A 693 24.87 5.99 -27.41
N VAL A 694 25.80 6.48 -26.61
CA VAL A 694 25.53 7.24 -25.41
C VAL A 694 25.94 8.68 -25.59
N ARG A 695 25.01 9.61 -25.39
CA ARG A 695 25.26 11.05 -25.43
C ARG A 695 24.98 11.64 -24.06
N CYS A 696 25.98 12.28 -23.49
CA CYS A 696 25.88 12.96 -22.20
C CYS A 696 25.93 14.48 -22.45
N ARG A 697 24.83 15.16 -22.07
CA ARG A 697 24.69 16.61 -22.24
C ARG A 697 24.68 17.30 -20.89
N ALA A 698 25.67 18.15 -20.64
CA ALA A 698 25.65 19.02 -19.47
C ALA A 698 24.72 20.21 -19.68
N ALA A 699 24.35 20.89 -18.62
CA ALA A 699 23.39 22.00 -18.64
C ALA A 699 23.91 23.25 -19.42
N ASP A 700 25.19 23.40 -19.56
CA ASP A 700 25.84 24.45 -20.40
C ASP A 700 25.81 24.11 -21.90
N GLY A 701 25.25 22.93 -22.29
CA GLY A 701 25.22 22.44 -23.65
C GLY A 701 26.43 21.60 -24.06
N THR A 702 27.45 21.44 -23.22
CA THR A 702 28.59 20.56 -23.49
C THR A 702 28.13 19.14 -23.75
N LEU A 703 28.55 18.55 -24.87
CA LEU A 703 28.14 17.24 -25.33
C LEU A 703 29.34 16.28 -25.36
N SER A 704 29.22 15.15 -24.65
CA SER A 704 30.15 14.01 -24.74
C SER A 704 29.44 12.84 -25.42
N VAL A 705 30.08 12.17 -26.37
CA VAL A 705 29.50 11.04 -27.14
C VAL A 705 30.40 9.82 -27.00
N PHE A 706 29.76 8.67 -26.72
CA PHE A 706 30.42 7.39 -26.55
C PHE A 706 29.69 6.32 -27.39
N GLU A 707 30.44 5.40 -27.96
CA GLU A 707 29.92 4.22 -28.63
C GLU A 707 30.29 2.98 -27.81
N LEU A 708 29.29 2.20 -27.39
CA LEU A 708 29.44 1.05 -26.52
C LEU A 708 29.05 -0.22 -27.27
N MET A 709 29.90 -1.24 -27.23
CA MET A 709 29.62 -2.57 -27.79
C MET A 709 29.06 -3.47 -26.69
N LEU A 710 27.84 -3.91 -26.82
CA LEU A 710 27.16 -4.84 -25.91
C LEU A 710 27.20 -6.26 -26.47
N GLN A 711 27.83 -7.19 -25.75
CA GLN A 711 27.96 -8.58 -26.13
C GLN A 711 26.87 -9.42 -25.49
N THR A 712 26.17 -10.22 -26.29
CA THR A 712 25.06 -11.06 -25.84
C THR A 712 25.48 -12.00 -24.71
N GLY A 713 24.55 -12.26 -23.78
CA GLY A 713 24.76 -13.19 -22.67
C GLY A 713 25.63 -12.66 -21.53
N ARG A 714 26.12 -11.42 -21.58
CA ARG A 714 26.96 -10.83 -20.53
C ARG A 714 26.57 -9.41 -20.20
N ASP A 715 26.11 -9.19 -18.98
CA ASP A 715 25.96 -7.84 -18.44
C ASP A 715 27.33 -7.18 -18.34
N SER A 716 27.43 -5.91 -18.72
CA SER A 716 28.69 -5.18 -18.80
C SER A 716 28.57 -3.81 -18.15
N THR A 717 29.63 -3.40 -17.46
CA THR A 717 29.72 -2.06 -16.87
C THR A 717 30.64 -1.19 -17.72
N PHE A 718 30.11 -0.08 -18.13
CA PHE A 718 30.85 0.94 -18.90
C PHE A 718 31.13 2.15 -18.03
N MET A 719 32.32 2.72 -18.17
CA MET A 719 32.69 3.96 -17.49
C MET A 719 32.96 5.07 -18.50
N MET A 720 32.50 6.26 -18.22
CA MET A 720 32.60 7.43 -19.10
C MET A 720 33.03 8.63 -18.27
N ASP A 721 34.13 9.26 -18.69
CA ASP A 721 34.60 10.48 -18.07
C ASP A 721 33.91 11.69 -18.71
N LEU A 722 33.36 12.54 -17.86
CA LEU A 722 32.55 13.68 -18.24
C LEU A 722 33.14 14.98 -17.70
N PRO A 723 32.98 16.10 -18.43
CA PRO A 723 33.33 17.42 -17.91
C PRO A 723 32.43 17.77 -16.72
N PRO A 724 32.72 18.85 -15.99
CA PRO A 724 31.85 19.39 -14.95
C PRO A 724 30.44 19.63 -15.45
N ALA A 725 29.45 19.43 -14.59
CA ALA A 725 28.04 19.52 -14.98
C ALA A 725 27.53 20.95 -15.22
N GLY A 726 28.28 21.96 -14.79
CA GLY A 726 27.87 23.38 -14.87
C GLY A 726 26.82 23.77 -13.82
N ALA A 727 26.53 25.05 -13.74
CA ALA A 727 25.75 25.66 -12.64
C ALA A 727 24.29 25.20 -12.52
N ALA A 728 23.68 24.61 -13.55
CA ALA A 728 22.27 24.19 -13.50
C ALA A 728 22.04 22.80 -12.85
N GLY A 729 23.12 22.09 -12.45
CA GLY A 729 23.01 20.85 -11.67
C GLY A 729 22.22 19.72 -12.34
N LEU A 730 22.16 19.67 -13.68
CA LEU A 730 21.45 18.65 -14.44
C LEU A 730 22.35 18.03 -15.52
N LEU A 731 22.39 16.71 -15.57
CA LEU A 731 23.04 15.95 -16.64
C LEU A 731 21.99 15.11 -17.36
N GLU A 732 21.89 15.28 -18.68
CA GLU A 732 21.06 14.43 -19.53
C GLU A 732 21.92 13.36 -20.18
N VAL A 733 21.51 12.09 -20.04
CA VAL A 733 22.17 10.94 -20.66
C VAL A 733 21.20 10.25 -21.60
N GLU A 734 21.46 10.33 -22.89
CA GLU A 734 20.69 9.68 -23.94
C GLU A 734 21.32 8.31 -24.28
N LEU A 735 20.53 7.27 -24.23
CA LEU A 735 20.86 5.91 -24.66
C LEU A 735 20.15 5.64 -25.99
N ASP A 736 20.88 5.70 -27.10
CA ASP A 736 20.32 5.54 -28.44
C ASP A 736 20.49 4.09 -28.91
N SER A 737 19.42 3.30 -28.75
CA SER A 737 19.33 1.89 -29.19
C SER A 737 18.95 1.72 -30.66
N GLN A 738 18.91 2.81 -31.43
CA GLN A 738 18.56 2.84 -32.85
C GLN A 738 17.21 2.11 -33.13
N THR A 739 17.24 1.02 -33.92
CA THR A 739 16.04 0.27 -34.36
C THR A 739 15.50 -0.70 -33.33
N GLY A 740 16.27 -1.02 -32.27
CA GLY A 740 15.91 -2.06 -31.31
C GLY A 740 15.96 -3.48 -31.90
N ILE A 741 15.75 -4.47 -31.06
CA ILE A 741 15.74 -5.91 -31.41
C ILE A 741 14.33 -6.45 -31.23
N ASP A 742 13.76 -6.98 -32.31
CA ASP A 742 12.43 -7.61 -32.32
C ASP A 742 12.51 -9.04 -31.77
N LEU A 743 12.06 -9.25 -30.53
CA LEU A 743 12.14 -10.54 -29.86
C LEU A 743 11.29 -11.63 -30.52
N PRO A 744 10.07 -11.36 -31.04
CA PRO A 744 9.31 -12.31 -31.85
C PRO A 744 10.07 -12.82 -33.08
N ALA A 745 10.80 -11.95 -33.78
CA ALA A 745 11.60 -12.34 -34.95
C ALA A 745 12.73 -13.31 -34.61
N LEU A 746 13.15 -13.37 -33.34
CA LEU A 746 14.11 -14.34 -32.82
C LEU A 746 13.47 -15.62 -32.27
N GLY A 747 12.13 -15.77 -32.41
CA GLY A 747 11.39 -16.93 -31.89
C GLY A 747 11.20 -16.93 -30.38
N LEU A 748 11.41 -15.80 -29.72
CA LEU A 748 11.21 -15.66 -28.28
C LEU A 748 9.74 -15.38 -27.95
N PRO A 749 9.22 -15.83 -26.76
CA PRO A 749 7.81 -15.65 -26.41
C PRO A 749 7.46 -14.22 -26.06
N ASP A 750 8.43 -13.37 -25.75
CA ASP A 750 8.24 -11.96 -25.47
C ASP A 750 7.92 -11.20 -26.78
N ARG A 751 6.85 -10.40 -26.77
CA ARG A 751 6.35 -9.70 -27.96
C ARG A 751 6.95 -8.30 -28.14
N ARG A 752 7.91 -7.92 -27.31
CA ARG A 752 8.51 -6.59 -27.34
C ARG A 752 9.62 -6.49 -28.39
N SER A 753 9.80 -5.25 -28.88
CA SER A 753 11.06 -4.84 -29.53
C SER A 753 11.85 -4.02 -28.50
N ILE A 754 13.03 -4.49 -28.11
CA ILE A 754 13.81 -3.94 -27.01
C ILE A 754 15.16 -3.39 -27.49
N GLY A 755 15.65 -2.36 -26.79
CA GLY A 755 17.04 -1.88 -26.90
C GLY A 755 17.92 -2.46 -25.80
N ALA A 756 18.95 -1.73 -25.39
CA ALA A 756 19.77 -2.08 -24.24
C ALA A 756 18.97 -2.05 -22.94
N GLY A 757 19.34 -2.89 -21.99
CA GLY A 757 18.77 -2.87 -20.63
C GLY A 757 19.68 -2.11 -19.67
N LEU A 758 19.11 -1.29 -18.77
CA LEU A 758 19.81 -0.61 -17.70
C LEU A 758 19.53 -1.30 -16.36
N ARG A 759 20.57 -1.77 -15.67
CA ARG A 759 20.49 -2.41 -14.36
C ARG A 759 20.75 -1.45 -13.21
N SER A 760 21.81 -0.64 -13.37
CA SER A 760 22.19 0.35 -12.39
C SER A 760 23.04 1.44 -13.03
N PHE A 761 23.14 2.56 -12.34
CA PHE A 761 24.10 3.61 -12.66
C PHE A 761 24.71 4.17 -11.38
N MET A 762 25.89 4.74 -11.51
CA MET A 762 26.54 5.54 -10.46
C MET A 762 27.23 6.72 -11.12
N ILE A 763 27.13 7.89 -10.50
CA ILE A 763 27.92 9.06 -10.87
C ILE A 763 28.75 9.50 -9.67
N CYS A 764 30.04 9.77 -9.90
CA CYS A 764 30.95 10.24 -8.86
C CYS A 764 31.92 11.29 -9.43
N ARG A 765 32.60 11.98 -8.56
CA ARG A 765 33.74 12.83 -8.98
C ARG A 765 34.85 11.93 -9.51
N LEU A 766 35.59 12.43 -10.50
CA LEU A 766 36.70 11.69 -11.11
C LEU A 766 37.83 11.40 -10.10
N ASP A 767 38.03 12.28 -9.12
CA ASP A 767 39.01 12.16 -8.04
C ASP A 767 38.53 11.35 -6.82
N ASP A 768 37.25 10.92 -6.76
CA ASP A 768 36.72 10.10 -5.69
C ASP A 768 37.10 8.61 -5.87
N HIS A 769 38.33 8.28 -5.49
CA HIS A 769 38.85 6.92 -5.60
C HIS A 769 38.14 5.92 -4.67
N ALA A 770 37.66 6.39 -3.51
CA ALA A 770 36.96 5.54 -2.54
C ALA A 770 35.62 5.05 -3.09
N ALA A 771 34.78 5.94 -3.62
CA ALA A 771 33.51 5.57 -4.24
C ALA A 771 33.71 4.64 -5.45
N ARG A 772 34.75 4.92 -6.27
CA ARG A 772 35.08 4.11 -7.44
C ARG A 772 35.51 2.70 -7.06
N LEU A 773 36.37 2.56 -6.04
CA LEU A 773 36.81 1.27 -5.55
C LEU A 773 35.65 0.49 -4.96
N SER A 774 34.85 1.09 -4.08
CA SER A 774 33.66 0.48 -3.50
C SER A 774 32.68 -0.03 -4.55
N PHE A 775 32.45 0.73 -5.63
CA PHE A 775 31.59 0.30 -6.73
C PHE A 775 32.13 -0.96 -7.42
N LEU A 776 33.45 -1.02 -7.68
CA LEU A 776 34.09 -2.19 -8.32
C LEU A 776 34.07 -3.42 -7.41
N GLU A 777 34.27 -3.22 -6.12
CA GLU A 777 34.18 -4.30 -5.12
C GLU A 777 32.78 -4.88 -5.05
N GLN A 778 31.73 -4.03 -4.99
CA GLN A 778 30.34 -4.46 -5.01
C GLN A 778 29.94 -5.25 -6.27
N GLN A 779 30.62 -4.99 -7.40
CA GLN A 779 30.41 -5.78 -8.61
C GLN A 779 31.15 -7.12 -8.61
N SER A 780 32.34 -7.16 -7.99
CA SER A 780 33.23 -8.31 -8.06
C SER A 780 32.99 -9.34 -6.95
N PHE A 781 32.51 -8.90 -5.78
CA PHE A 781 32.47 -9.73 -4.57
C PHE A 781 31.05 -9.96 -4.02
N GLY A 782 29.99 -9.54 -4.72
CA GLY A 782 28.64 -9.82 -4.27
C GLY A 782 28.37 -9.35 -2.85
N MET A 783 28.70 -8.10 -2.53
CA MET A 783 28.47 -7.52 -1.21
C MET A 783 27.01 -7.63 -0.79
N PRO A 784 26.71 -7.96 0.47
CA PRO A 784 25.36 -7.89 0.98
C PRO A 784 24.81 -6.49 0.78
N VAL A 785 23.63 -6.40 0.18
CA VAL A 785 22.92 -5.13 0.00
C VAL A 785 22.38 -4.74 1.36
N GLY A 786 23.02 -3.77 2.00
CA GLY A 786 22.56 -3.21 3.27
C GLY A 786 21.21 -2.49 3.17
#